data_d7871a333534605f74c2d75bdd4cd77b
#
_entry.id   d7871a333534605f74c2d75bdd4cd77b
#
_cell.length_a   1.000
_cell.length_b   1.000
_cell.length_c   1.000
_cell.angle_alpha   90.00
_cell.angle_beta   90.00
_cell.angle_gamma   90.00
#
_symmetry.space_group_name_H-M   'P 1'
#
loop_
_entity.id
_entity.type
_entity.pdbx_description
1 polymer ?
#
loop_
_entity_poly.entity_id
_entity_poly.type
_entity_poly.pdbx_seq_one_letter_code
_entity_poly.pdbx_strand_id
1 'polypeptide(L)'
;MSINRNISKLGGALRKDKIARELDDEIQTHIDMETDENVEGGMKPDEARQAAHRAFGNVALAQEDSRGAWIYRWANDFAADLKFGVRMLLKNRGFSAVAVISLALGFGLNTTIFTVVNAILLHPLPVRDISGLVQLDTVDSKTHVTAANFEKMGLSYPNYEDYRLQNEVFTDVVAWMNTPVTWSGGAEPKQLQAYLTTANYFDVLGLRPALGRFFLPGEDTHPNSDTVVVISYALWANKFGMAPSAIGKPLILDAIPYTIIGVAPRGFKGTVSLAAAEQTWVPISMYSQMLGGFSIDAVHDRRFLAMTAFGRLKPGVPMAQAEASLKTIASRLETEYPKENSGRSVALSSLAEAAVGINQHEQFTLAGAMMMGAVGLVLLIACANLANLLLAQAATRDKEMTVRAALGAGRGRILRQLLTESTLLSLSGAAVGLLIAYWGRNILWSYRPAFIEANDVDLALDSHVLLFTLGIALVTGALFGAAPAWKASSPDLADTLKAGGRGNSVGWRNNPIRSLLIVVETAMALVALVGAGLFVRSQINAQKINPGFESEKLFVMAFNVGALHYQEGPAQQFYRAAAERAASVPGVAGAAIAANFPVGGGFSRTVFPEGQDEASGFRGTLTVTNSVTPTFFDALRIPIQAGRVFNDNDRKETRMVAVINEAMARHFWPNESALGKRFHFFGDTEMREIVGIVSNVVVIQVGEDPQPMAYLPMAQEYVPFATLQVRTTGDPQASISTVRSVVQQLDSNLAITNVQTIHEIMSDALWAPRMGAALLTLFGGLALILAAVGVYGVLSYSVNQQRHEIGIRRALGAQEGDVLRLVAGQGMRLAIVGLVVGLAVAAVFARLLVSLLFGVSAIDPWTFIGVTFVLLAVALLACYIPARRALTVDPLIALRYD
;
A
#
# COMPACT_ATOMS: atom_id res chain seq x y z
N MET A 1 7.84 41.86 24.15
CA MET A 1 6.91 41.98 25.30
C MET A 1 5.77 40.94 25.33
N SER A 2 5.29 40.37 24.24
CA SER A 2 4.18 39.39 24.24
C SER A 2 4.52 37.97 24.75
N ILE A 3 5.71 37.48 24.50
CA ILE A 3 6.13 36.11 24.90
C ILE A 3 6.30 35.97 26.41
N ASN A 4 6.91 36.95 27.09
CA ASN A 4 7.08 36.95 28.56
C ASN A 4 5.75 37.01 29.29
N ARG A 5 4.75 37.73 28.74
CA ARG A 5 3.39 37.81 29.28
C ARG A 5 2.63 36.52 29.19
N ASN A 6 2.93 35.70 28.14
CA ASN A 6 2.31 34.39 27.94
C ASN A 6 2.92 33.31 28.85
N ILE A 7 4.24 33.36 29.09
CA ILE A 7 4.94 32.45 29.99
C ILE A 7 4.54 32.70 31.46
N SER A 8 4.35 33.97 31.86
CA SER A 8 3.90 34.30 33.21
C SER A 8 2.49 33.81 33.51
N LYS A 9 1.60 33.85 32.51
CA LYS A 9 0.21 33.32 32.60
C LYS A 9 0.13 31.81 32.71
N LEU A 10 1.05 31.07 32.04
CA LEU A 10 1.16 29.62 32.16
C LEU A 10 1.70 29.20 33.56
N GLY A 11 2.68 29.94 34.10
CA GLY A 11 3.19 29.74 35.46
C GLY A 11 2.12 30.01 36.54
N GLY A 12 1.21 30.97 36.30
CA GLY A 12 0.07 31.27 37.15
C GLY A 12 -0.96 30.13 37.25
N ALA A 13 -1.19 29.39 36.15
CA ALA A 13 -2.12 28.27 36.16
C ALA A 13 -1.65 27.10 37.05
N LEU A 14 -0.35 26.90 37.20
CA LEU A 14 0.25 25.89 38.07
C LEU A 14 0.32 26.25 39.55
N ARG A 15 0.13 27.55 39.91
CA ARG A 15 0.16 28.08 41.28
C ARG A 15 -1.17 28.67 41.72
N LYS A 16 -2.27 28.18 41.20
CA LYS A 16 -3.62 28.73 41.36
C LYS A 16 -4.02 29.04 42.82
N ASP A 17 -3.74 28.13 43.75
CA ASP A 17 -4.10 28.23 45.15
C ASP A 17 -3.21 29.22 45.91
N LYS A 18 -1.99 29.49 45.45
CA LYS A 18 -1.09 30.46 46.00
C LYS A 18 -1.50 31.88 45.58
N ILE A 19 -1.74 32.08 44.30
CA ILE A 19 -2.15 33.37 43.73
C ILE A 19 -3.53 33.79 44.27
N ALA A 20 -4.44 32.84 44.49
CA ALA A 20 -5.75 33.18 45.11
C ALA A 20 -5.61 33.67 46.55
N ARG A 21 -4.70 33.09 47.32
CA ARG A 21 -4.42 33.56 48.71
C ARG A 21 -3.73 34.91 48.71
N GLU A 22 -2.71 35.11 47.89
CA GLU A 22 -2.01 36.39 47.77
C GLU A 22 -2.96 37.53 47.34
N LEU A 23 -3.94 37.24 46.45
CA LEU A 23 -4.95 38.21 46.03
C LEU A 23 -5.98 38.53 47.15
N ASP A 24 -6.40 37.52 47.91
CA ASP A 24 -7.27 37.71 49.06
C ASP A 24 -6.60 38.55 50.14
N ASP A 25 -5.33 38.29 50.44
CA ASP A 25 -4.51 39.05 51.38
C ASP A 25 -4.31 40.50 50.91
N GLU A 26 -4.10 40.73 49.59
CA GLU A 26 -3.93 42.08 49.02
C GLU A 26 -5.22 42.88 49.05
N ILE A 27 -6.38 42.29 48.73
CA ILE A 27 -7.69 42.93 48.84
C ILE A 27 -8.01 43.25 50.27
N GLN A 28 -7.75 42.33 51.21
CA GLN A 28 -7.98 42.56 52.65
C GLN A 28 -7.08 43.67 53.16
N THR A 29 -5.81 43.71 52.77
CA THR A 29 -4.87 44.77 53.15
C THR A 29 -5.33 46.15 52.66
N HIS A 30 -5.88 46.23 51.40
CA HIS A 30 -6.44 47.52 50.92
C HIS A 30 -7.68 47.98 51.70
N ILE A 31 -8.60 47.02 52.03
CA ILE A 31 -9.78 47.37 52.86
C ILE A 31 -9.37 47.79 54.28
N ASP A 32 -8.35 47.11 54.85
CA ASP A 32 -7.86 47.49 56.22
C ASP A 32 -7.17 48.83 56.18
N MET A 33 -6.33 49.17 55.19
CA MET A 33 -5.71 50.48 54.98
C MET A 33 -6.76 51.60 54.87
N GLU A 34 -7.79 51.40 54.01
CA GLU A 34 -8.89 52.39 53.86
C GLU A 34 -9.73 52.54 55.15
N THR A 35 -9.87 51.44 55.90
CA THR A 35 -10.50 51.43 57.21
C THR A 35 -9.70 52.28 58.20
N ASP A 36 -8.37 52.08 58.26
CA ASP A 36 -7.50 52.85 59.14
C ASP A 36 -7.48 54.35 58.78
N GLU A 37 -7.45 54.72 57.51
CA GLU A 37 -7.54 56.08 57.00
C GLU A 37 -8.88 56.75 57.38
N ASN A 38 -9.98 56.05 57.33
CA ASN A 38 -11.30 56.53 57.75
C ASN A 38 -11.41 56.66 59.26
N VAL A 39 -10.73 55.80 60.02
CA VAL A 39 -10.64 55.95 61.53
C VAL A 39 -9.79 57.11 61.90
N GLU A 40 -8.64 57.38 61.27
CA GLU A 40 -7.82 58.58 61.45
C GLU A 40 -8.59 59.85 61.06
N GLY A 41 -9.49 59.77 60.07
CA GLY A 41 -10.42 60.82 59.66
C GLY A 41 -11.57 61.12 60.68
N GLY A 42 -11.62 60.32 61.77
CA GLY A 42 -12.58 60.58 62.87
C GLY A 42 -13.85 59.70 62.83
N MET A 43 -13.94 58.74 62.01
CA MET A 43 -15.07 57.78 61.98
C MET A 43 -14.93 56.70 63.07
N LYS A 44 -16.05 56.21 63.59
CA LYS A 44 -16.01 55.08 64.51
C LYS A 44 -15.52 53.76 63.74
N PRO A 45 -14.81 52.89 64.41
CA PRO A 45 -14.23 51.73 63.75
C PRO A 45 -15.19 50.89 62.94
N ASP A 46 -16.41 50.65 63.42
CA ASP A 46 -17.41 49.89 62.71
C ASP A 46 -17.99 50.64 61.48
N GLU A 47 -18.15 51.95 61.56
CA GLU A 47 -18.59 52.78 60.43
C GLU A 47 -17.51 52.95 59.40
N ALA A 48 -16.23 53.10 59.82
CA ALA A 48 -15.06 53.16 58.95
C ALA A 48 -14.89 51.87 58.08
N ARG A 49 -15.07 50.71 58.70
CA ARG A 49 -15.01 49.45 58.00
C ARG A 49 -16.12 49.28 56.97
N GLN A 50 -17.33 49.68 57.32
CA GLN A 50 -18.47 49.67 56.40
C GLN A 50 -18.31 50.68 55.24
N ALA A 51 -17.66 51.80 55.50
CA ALA A 51 -17.34 52.79 54.48
C ALA A 51 -16.27 52.28 53.53
N ALA A 52 -15.20 51.66 54.03
CA ALA A 52 -14.15 51.03 53.23
C ALA A 52 -14.70 49.92 52.33
N HIS A 53 -15.56 49.06 52.87
CA HIS A 53 -16.22 48.03 52.05
C HIS A 53 -17.13 48.62 50.96
N ARG A 54 -17.81 49.75 51.23
CA ARG A 54 -18.64 50.45 50.23
C ARG A 54 -17.79 51.11 49.12
N ALA A 55 -16.67 51.72 49.53
CA ALA A 55 -15.74 52.39 48.63
C ALA A 55 -15.05 51.36 47.69
N PHE A 56 -14.62 50.18 48.22
CA PHE A 56 -14.03 49.11 47.44
C PHE A 56 -15.02 48.46 46.48
N GLY A 57 -16.30 48.45 46.82
CA GLY A 57 -17.34 47.85 45.98
C GLY A 57 -17.48 46.33 46.15
N ASN A 58 -17.82 45.63 45.07
CA ASN A 58 -18.06 44.17 45.14
C ASN A 58 -16.74 43.39 45.09
N VAL A 59 -16.26 42.94 46.26
CA VAL A 59 -15.05 42.16 46.45
C VAL A 59 -15.02 40.91 45.57
N ALA A 60 -16.14 40.19 45.43
CA ALA A 60 -16.23 38.99 44.62
C ALA A 60 -16.05 39.28 43.12
N LEU A 61 -16.53 40.44 42.66
CA LEU A 61 -16.36 40.88 41.27
C LEU A 61 -14.88 41.24 41.00
N ALA A 62 -14.24 41.98 41.94
CA ALA A 62 -12.84 42.37 41.84
C ALA A 62 -11.91 41.15 41.84
N GLN A 63 -12.19 40.12 42.65
CA GLN A 63 -11.50 38.84 42.66
C GLN A 63 -11.65 38.11 41.33
N GLU A 64 -12.83 38.09 40.74
CA GLU A 64 -13.11 37.39 39.48
C GLU A 64 -12.46 38.09 38.28
N ASP A 65 -12.45 39.41 38.21
CA ASP A 65 -11.80 40.21 37.19
C ASP A 65 -10.26 40.13 37.29
N SER A 66 -9.70 40.16 38.51
CA SER A 66 -8.26 39.96 38.74
C SER A 66 -7.81 38.54 38.36
N ARG A 67 -8.57 37.50 38.72
CA ARG A 67 -8.34 36.11 38.27
C ARG A 67 -8.36 36.01 36.75
N GLY A 68 -9.28 36.71 36.05
CA GLY A 68 -9.36 36.75 34.59
C GLY A 68 -8.17 37.39 33.89
N ALA A 69 -7.43 38.29 34.58
CA ALA A 69 -6.23 38.95 34.05
C ALA A 69 -4.97 38.04 34.12
N TRP A 70 -4.90 37.14 35.11
CA TRP A 70 -3.72 36.30 35.39
C TRP A 70 -3.79 34.88 34.83
N ILE A 71 -5.00 34.37 34.55
CA ILE A 71 -5.19 33.00 34.05
C ILE A 71 -5.94 33.03 32.72
N TYR A 72 -5.50 32.23 31.75
CA TYR A 72 -6.27 32.06 30.53
C TYR A 72 -7.62 31.41 30.85
N ARG A 73 -8.71 32.16 30.87
CA ARG A 73 -10.08 31.65 31.09
C ARG A 73 -10.38 30.46 30.18
N TRP A 74 -9.94 30.53 28.92
CA TRP A 74 -10.15 29.44 27.97
C TRP A 74 -9.48 28.13 28.40
N ALA A 75 -8.29 28.16 29.03
CA ALA A 75 -7.56 26.96 29.47
C ALA A 75 -8.27 26.26 30.65
N ASN A 76 -8.77 27.05 31.62
CA ASN A 76 -9.56 26.52 32.73
C ASN A 76 -10.90 25.93 32.26
N ASP A 77 -11.57 26.63 31.35
CA ASP A 77 -12.81 26.16 30.73
C ASP A 77 -12.58 24.88 29.97
N PHE A 78 -11.50 24.79 29.19
CA PHE A 78 -11.14 23.58 28.45
C PHE A 78 -10.84 22.39 29.39
N ALA A 79 -10.09 22.63 30.47
CA ALA A 79 -9.81 21.59 31.47
C ALA A 79 -11.10 21.13 32.19
N ALA A 80 -12.03 22.04 32.46
CA ALA A 80 -13.34 21.71 33.03
C ALA A 80 -14.18 20.88 32.03
N ASP A 81 -14.21 21.28 30.75
CA ASP A 81 -14.92 20.55 29.67
C ASP A 81 -14.32 19.14 29.46
N LEU A 82 -12.99 19.02 29.51
CA LEU A 82 -12.29 17.73 29.45
C LEU A 82 -12.68 16.80 30.62
N LYS A 83 -12.63 17.32 31.86
CA LYS A 83 -13.02 16.56 33.05
C LYS A 83 -14.49 16.14 33.02
N PHE A 84 -15.36 17.04 32.56
CA PHE A 84 -16.78 16.73 32.36
C PHE A 84 -16.98 15.66 31.31
N GLY A 85 -16.31 15.76 30.12
CA GLY A 85 -16.37 14.78 29.06
C GLY A 85 -15.96 13.39 29.52
N VAL A 86 -14.81 13.27 30.22
CA VAL A 86 -14.34 12.00 30.78
C VAL A 86 -15.36 11.38 31.74
N ARG A 87 -15.94 12.19 32.65
CA ARG A 87 -17.00 11.69 33.58
C ARG A 87 -18.23 11.19 32.83
N MET A 88 -18.63 11.88 31.77
CA MET A 88 -19.79 11.47 30.97
C MET A 88 -19.55 10.17 30.21
N LEU A 89 -18.35 9.97 29.66
CA LEU A 89 -17.94 8.71 29.03
C LEU A 89 -17.99 7.52 30.01
N LEU A 90 -17.50 7.71 31.22
CA LEU A 90 -17.50 6.70 32.28
C LEU A 90 -18.92 6.43 32.84
N LYS A 91 -19.80 7.43 32.83
CA LYS A 91 -21.21 7.28 33.28
C LYS A 91 -22.04 6.48 32.27
N ASN A 92 -21.81 6.70 30.95
CA ASN A 92 -22.58 6.08 29.88
C ASN A 92 -21.79 4.96 29.22
N ARG A 93 -21.35 3.95 29.97
CA ARG A 93 -20.39 2.91 29.53
C ARG A 93 -20.81 2.19 28.25
N GLY A 94 -22.06 1.81 28.09
CA GLY A 94 -22.56 1.10 26.92
C GLY A 94 -22.49 1.94 25.64
N PHE A 95 -22.91 3.21 25.71
CA PHE A 95 -22.81 4.16 24.59
C PHE A 95 -21.35 4.41 24.21
N SER A 96 -20.49 4.72 25.20
CA SER A 96 -19.07 5.01 24.97
C SER A 96 -18.34 3.80 24.39
N ALA A 97 -18.64 2.58 24.86
CA ALA A 97 -18.02 1.37 24.34
C ALA A 97 -18.37 1.16 22.85
N VAL A 98 -19.65 1.26 22.48
CA VAL A 98 -20.07 1.08 21.08
C VAL A 98 -19.44 2.16 20.19
N ALA A 99 -19.43 3.42 20.62
CA ALA A 99 -18.84 4.51 19.86
C ALA A 99 -17.32 4.34 19.69
N VAL A 100 -16.60 4.03 20.79
CA VAL A 100 -15.15 3.82 20.77
C VAL A 100 -14.77 2.60 19.92
N ILE A 101 -15.49 1.47 20.01
CA ILE A 101 -15.22 0.27 19.22
C ILE A 101 -15.45 0.55 17.72
N SER A 102 -16.58 1.21 17.37
CA SER A 102 -16.87 1.57 15.97
C SER A 102 -15.78 2.47 15.37
N LEU A 103 -15.36 3.49 16.11
CA LEU A 103 -14.29 4.40 15.67
C LEU A 103 -12.92 3.70 15.65
N ALA A 104 -12.64 2.84 16.65
CA ALA A 104 -11.37 2.11 16.73
C ALA A 104 -11.18 1.17 15.54
N LEU A 105 -12.24 0.49 15.09
CA LEU A 105 -12.21 -0.31 13.88
C LEU A 105 -11.94 0.57 12.63
N GLY A 106 -12.65 1.70 12.50
CA GLY A 106 -12.44 2.63 11.40
C GLY A 106 -11.02 3.22 11.37
N PHE A 107 -10.54 3.75 12.50
CA PHE A 107 -9.18 4.31 12.59
C PHE A 107 -8.10 3.24 12.47
N GLY A 108 -8.27 2.09 13.13
CA GLY A 108 -7.31 0.99 13.09
C GLY A 108 -7.05 0.48 11.69
N LEU A 109 -8.10 0.26 10.90
CA LEU A 109 -7.98 -0.15 9.50
C LEU A 109 -7.32 0.93 8.64
N ASN A 110 -7.79 2.19 8.76
CA ASN A 110 -7.19 3.30 8.01
C ASN A 110 -5.70 3.45 8.34
N THR A 111 -5.34 3.39 9.61
CA THR A 111 -3.94 3.47 10.04
C THR A 111 -3.12 2.28 9.55
N THR A 112 -3.67 1.05 9.58
CA THR A 112 -2.98 -0.16 9.08
C THR A 112 -2.66 -0.02 7.59
N ILE A 113 -3.65 0.34 6.77
CA ILE A 113 -3.47 0.51 5.32
C ILE A 113 -2.56 1.71 5.02
N PHE A 114 -2.75 2.83 5.73
CA PHE A 114 -1.86 3.98 5.57
C PHE A 114 -0.40 3.64 5.91
N THR A 115 -0.14 2.80 6.92
CA THR A 115 1.21 2.33 7.24
C THR A 115 1.86 1.61 6.05
N VAL A 116 1.11 0.74 5.36
CA VAL A 116 1.61 0.04 4.16
C VAL A 116 1.82 1.00 2.99
N VAL A 117 0.86 1.88 2.73
CA VAL A 117 0.95 2.89 1.67
C VAL A 117 2.12 3.85 1.93
N ASN A 118 2.30 4.28 3.20
CA ASN A 118 3.42 5.12 3.61
C ASN A 118 4.77 4.43 3.40
N ALA A 119 4.88 3.16 3.78
CA ALA A 119 6.11 2.39 3.66
C ALA A 119 6.53 2.13 2.19
N ILE A 120 5.57 1.95 1.28
CA ILE A 120 5.85 1.61 -0.12
C ILE A 120 5.91 2.86 -1.02
N LEU A 121 4.95 3.79 -0.88
CA LEU A 121 4.77 4.91 -1.81
C LEU A 121 5.25 6.26 -1.26
N LEU A 122 5.10 6.51 0.05
CA LEU A 122 5.35 7.83 0.63
C LEU A 122 6.65 7.88 1.45
N HIS A 123 7.20 6.70 1.82
CA HIS A 123 8.40 6.68 2.64
C HIS A 123 9.59 7.15 1.79
N PRO A 124 10.19 8.31 2.11
CA PRO A 124 11.33 8.77 1.34
C PRO A 124 12.50 7.79 1.53
N LEU A 125 13.19 7.48 0.44
CA LEU A 125 14.47 6.77 0.53
C LEU A 125 15.35 7.51 1.55
N PRO A 126 16.15 6.82 2.39
CA PRO A 126 16.98 7.45 3.41
C PRO A 126 18.21 8.12 2.77
N VAL A 127 17.96 9.04 1.84
CA VAL A 127 18.95 9.79 1.06
C VAL A 127 18.80 11.28 1.35
N ARG A 128 19.89 12.02 1.21
CA ARG A 128 19.88 13.46 1.40
C ARG A 128 19.23 14.14 0.21
N ASP A 129 18.18 14.93 0.47
CA ASP A 129 17.47 15.72 -0.54
C ASP A 129 17.09 14.92 -1.79
N ILE A 130 16.05 14.11 -1.65
CA ILE A 130 15.52 13.27 -2.74
C ILE A 130 14.91 14.10 -3.88
N SER A 131 14.48 15.34 -3.62
CA SER A 131 13.77 16.18 -4.59
C SER A 131 14.64 16.58 -5.79
N GLY A 132 15.96 16.59 -5.61
CA GLY A 132 16.93 16.87 -6.67
C GLY A 132 17.41 15.63 -7.43
N LEU A 133 16.94 14.42 -7.06
CA LEU A 133 17.34 13.17 -7.70
C LEU A 133 16.29 12.74 -8.75
N VAL A 134 16.75 12.50 -9.97
CA VAL A 134 15.89 12.05 -11.08
C VAL A 134 16.49 10.81 -11.74
N GLN A 135 15.64 9.89 -12.14
CA GLN A 135 16.00 8.71 -12.91
C GLN A 135 15.92 9.02 -14.40
N LEU A 136 16.84 8.44 -15.15
CA LEU A 136 16.93 8.52 -16.59
C LEU A 136 16.47 7.19 -17.18
N ASP A 137 15.47 7.23 -18.07
CA ASP A 137 14.91 6.06 -18.74
C ASP A 137 15.00 6.22 -20.26
N THR A 138 15.33 5.14 -20.97
CA THR A 138 15.24 5.12 -22.44
C THR A 138 13.78 4.95 -22.85
N VAL A 139 13.34 5.77 -23.82
CA VAL A 139 12.07 5.59 -24.53
C VAL A 139 12.38 5.35 -26.00
N ASP A 140 11.66 4.41 -26.63
CA ASP A 140 11.87 4.02 -28.02
C ASP A 140 10.61 4.23 -28.85
N SER A 141 10.66 5.16 -29.79
CA SER A 141 9.53 5.50 -30.67
C SER A 141 9.35 4.52 -31.85
N LYS A 142 10.37 3.69 -32.14
CA LYS A 142 10.37 2.75 -33.26
C LYS A 142 10.06 1.31 -32.86
N THR A 143 10.10 0.98 -31.59
CA THR A 143 9.69 -0.33 -31.07
C THR A 143 8.22 -0.31 -30.70
N HIS A 144 7.44 -1.22 -31.28
CA HIS A 144 6.07 -1.46 -30.86
C HIS A 144 6.08 -2.35 -29.62
N VAL A 145 5.62 -1.81 -28.49
CA VAL A 145 5.54 -2.55 -27.23
C VAL A 145 4.15 -3.16 -27.11
N THR A 146 4.05 -4.50 -27.10
CA THR A 146 2.79 -5.22 -26.96
C THR A 146 2.35 -5.39 -25.50
N ALA A 147 3.29 -5.37 -24.57
CA ALA A 147 3.02 -5.43 -23.14
C ALA A 147 3.06 -4.00 -22.55
N ALA A 148 2.03 -3.62 -21.83
CA ALA A 148 1.86 -2.28 -21.22
C ALA A 148 2.98 -1.84 -20.24
N ASN A 149 3.95 -2.70 -19.97
CA ASN A 149 4.95 -2.51 -18.92
C ASN A 149 6.35 -2.08 -19.39
N PHE A 150 6.56 -1.86 -20.68
CA PHE A 150 7.90 -1.56 -21.22
C PHE A 150 8.00 -0.21 -21.96
N GLU A 151 7.16 0.76 -21.62
CA GLU A 151 7.26 2.11 -22.21
C GLU A 151 8.59 2.79 -21.88
N LYS A 152 9.15 2.51 -20.70
CA LYS A 152 10.45 2.98 -20.24
C LYS A 152 11.38 1.80 -20.03
N MET A 153 12.58 1.90 -20.55
CA MET A 153 13.63 0.89 -20.48
C MET A 153 14.85 1.47 -19.77
N GLY A 154 15.74 0.60 -19.29
CA GLY A 154 17.04 1.01 -18.79
C GLY A 154 17.90 1.69 -19.86
N LEU A 155 19.08 2.13 -19.48
CA LEU A 155 20.10 2.68 -20.39
C LEU A 155 21.12 1.59 -20.73
N SER A 156 21.81 1.75 -21.87
CA SER A 156 23.08 1.08 -22.08
C SER A 156 24.21 1.83 -21.36
N TYR A 157 25.26 1.11 -20.97
CA TYR A 157 26.39 1.74 -20.28
C TYR A 157 27.09 2.82 -21.15
N PRO A 158 27.33 2.61 -22.46
CA PRO A 158 27.91 3.67 -23.29
C PRO A 158 27.00 4.90 -23.44
N ASN A 159 25.69 4.73 -23.53
CA ASN A 159 24.77 5.88 -23.55
C ASN A 159 24.74 6.61 -22.20
N TYR A 160 24.85 5.90 -21.08
CA TYR A 160 25.02 6.50 -19.76
C TYR A 160 26.29 7.36 -19.70
N GLU A 161 27.43 6.86 -20.19
CA GLU A 161 28.69 7.62 -20.22
C GLU A 161 28.55 8.88 -21.04
N ASP A 162 27.92 8.81 -22.22
CA ASP A 162 27.65 9.98 -23.06
C ASP A 162 26.78 11.01 -22.35
N TYR A 163 25.69 10.58 -21.72
CA TYR A 163 24.84 11.48 -20.94
C TYR A 163 25.58 12.07 -19.74
N ARG A 164 26.40 11.31 -19.05
CA ARG A 164 27.20 11.80 -17.92
C ARG A 164 28.21 12.85 -18.33
N LEU A 165 28.95 12.59 -19.41
CA LEU A 165 30.05 13.46 -19.85
C LEU A 165 29.58 14.73 -20.60
N GLN A 166 28.46 14.64 -21.32
CA GLN A 166 28.02 15.69 -22.23
C GLN A 166 26.93 16.61 -21.64
N ASN A 167 26.35 16.26 -20.46
CA ASN A 167 25.32 17.10 -19.85
C ASN A 167 25.89 18.28 -19.07
N GLU A 168 25.11 19.36 -19.03
CA GLU A 168 25.40 20.54 -18.23
C GLU A 168 24.40 20.76 -17.09
N VAL A 169 23.40 19.87 -16.95
CA VAL A 169 22.23 20.04 -16.08
C VAL A 169 22.34 19.24 -14.79
N PHE A 170 23.17 18.17 -14.75
CA PHE A 170 23.42 17.38 -13.54
C PHE A 170 24.72 17.79 -12.86
N THR A 171 24.76 17.59 -11.56
CA THR A 171 26.00 17.63 -10.78
C THR A 171 26.86 16.40 -11.12
N ASP A 172 26.23 15.22 -11.11
CA ASP A 172 26.79 13.96 -11.60
C ASP A 172 25.65 12.95 -11.85
N VAL A 173 25.94 11.91 -12.64
CA VAL A 173 25.03 10.84 -13.01
C VAL A 173 25.65 9.49 -12.61
N VAL A 174 24.84 8.58 -12.14
CA VAL A 174 25.18 7.23 -11.69
C VAL A 174 24.54 6.20 -12.59
N ALA A 175 25.21 5.09 -12.84
CA ALA A 175 24.60 3.88 -13.39
C ALA A 175 24.77 2.71 -12.42
N TRP A 176 23.77 1.85 -12.40
CA TRP A 176 23.83 0.60 -11.65
C TRP A 176 22.97 -0.48 -12.30
N MET A 177 23.28 -1.71 -12.02
CA MET A 177 22.44 -2.87 -12.33
C MET A 177 22.47 -3.87 -11.18
N ASN A 178 21.44 -4.66 -11.03
CA ASN A 178 21.44 -5.73 -10.03
C ASN A 178 21.63 -7.10 -10.67
N THR A 179 22.33 -7.97 -9.95
CA THR A 179 22.50 -9.37 -10.33
C THR A 179 22.45 -10.25 -9.07
N PRO A 180 21.82 -11.42 -9.15
CA PRO A 180 21.94 -12.39 -8.08
C PRO A 180 23.35 -12.99 -8.04
N VAL A 181 23.95 -13.03 -6.86
CA VAL A 181 25.29 -13.61 -6.63
C VAL A 181 25.23 -14.69 -5.57
N THR A 182 26.13 -15.66 -5.66
CA THR A 182 26.26 -16.74 -4.68
C THR A 182 27.31 -16.39 -3.64
N TRP A 183 26.89 -16.21 -2.38
CA TRP A 183 27.78 -16.11 -1.24
C TRP A 183 28.14 -17.49 -0.70
N SER A 184 29.44 -17.83 -0.71
CA SER A 184 29.96 -19.15 -0.31
C SER A 184 30.62 -19.14 1.10
N GLY A 185 30.34 -18.15 1.94
CA GLY A 185 30.96 -18.01 3.26
C GLY A 185 30.22 -18.67 4.44
N GLY A 186 29.14 -19.40 4.20
CA GLY A 186 28.31 -20.10 5.20
C GLY A 186 28.40 -21.61 5.11
N ALA A 187 27.59 -22.30 5.96
CA ALA A 187 27.45 -23.77 5.91
C ALA A 187 26.85 -24.27 4.60
N GLU A 188 26.00 -23.45 3.97
CA GLU A 188 25.42 -23.67 2.65
C GLU A 188 25.59 -22.38 1.83
N PRO A 189 25.82 -22.49 0.49
CA PRO A 189 25.82 -21.34 -0.41
C PRO A 189 24.47 -20.63 -0.38
N LYS A 190 24.48 -19.30 -0.21
CA LYS A 190 23.27 -18.45 -0.17
C LYS A 190 23.30 -17.45 -1.31
N GLN A 191 22.16 -17.26 -1.98
CA GLN A 191 22.00 -16.18 -2.94
C GLN A 191 21.84 -14.83 -2.22
N LEU A 192 22.60 -13.83 -2.65
CA LEU A 192 22.45 -12.43 -2.28
C LEU A 192 22.17 -11.60 -3.53
N GLN A 193 21.66 -10.39 -3.35
CA GLN A 193 21.58 -9.41 -4.43
C GLN A 193 22.84 -8.53 -4.42
N ALA A 194 23.56 -8.48 -5.53
CA ALA A 194 24.65 -7.54 -5.75
C ALA A 194 24.20 -6.42 -6.69
N TYR A 195 24.54 -5.20 -6.32
CA TYR A 195 24.40 -4.01 -7.15
C TYR A 195 25.77 -3.68 -7.73
N LEU A 196 25.91 -3.84 -9.04
CA LEU A 196 27.05 -3.36 -9.80
C LEU A 196 26.84 -1.86 -10.02
N THR A 197 27.69 -1.02 -9.43
CA THR A 197 27.49 0.43 -9.41
C THR A 197 28.72 1.19 -9.85
N THR A 198 28.54 2.37 -10.43
CA THR A 198 29.64 3.32 -10.60
C THR A 198 30.13 3.84 -9.26
N ALA A 199 31.40 4.22 -9.16
CA ALA A 199 32.03 4.57 -7.90
C ALA A 199 31.37 5.77 -7.18
N ASN A 200 30.76 6.69 -7.92
CA ASN A 200 30.05 7.87 -7.40
C ASN A 200 28.65 7.59 -6.83
N TYR A 201 28.19 6.33 -6.79
CA TYR A 201 26.82 5.95 -6.39
C TYR A 201 26.40 6.53 -5.04
N PHE A 202 27.19 6.32 -4.01
CA PHE A 202 26.87 6.78 -2.66
C PHE A 202 27.05 8.30 -2.48
N ASP A 203 27.98 8.90 -3.21
CA ASP A 203 28.24 10.33 -3.16
C ASP A 203 27.10 11.13 -3.77
N VAL A 204 26.59 10.71 -4.92
CA VAL A 204 25.43 11.34 -5.57
C VAL A 204 24.17 11.22 -4.70
N LEU A 205 23.99 10.11 -3.99
CA LEU A 205 22.92 9.93 -3.00
C LEU A 205 23.14 10.76 -1.72
N GLY A 206 24.37 11.26 -1.49
CA GLY A 206 24.71 12.04 -0.30
C GLY A 206 24.79 11.22 0.98
N LEU A 207 25.12 9.92 0.86
CA LEU A 207 25.18 8.98 1.97
C LEU A 207 26.55 9.02 2.67
N ARG A 208 26.56 8.57 3.93
CA ARG A 208 27.80 8.32 4.69
C ARG A 208 27.78 6.87 5.18
N PRO A 209 28.94 6.17 5.15
CA PRO A 209 29.00 4.80 5.62
C PRO A 209 28.76 4.72 7.14
N ALA A 210 28.11 3.65 7.58
CA ALA A 210 27.99 3.33 9.01
C ALA A 210 29.33 2.86 9.61
N LEU A 211 30.16 2.22 8.77
CA LEU A 211 31.50 1.75 9.12
C LEU A 211 32.38 1.70 7.87
N GLY A 212 33.67 2.01 7.97
CA GLY A 212 34.61 1.98 6.87
C GLY A 212 34.44 3.13 5.87
N ARG A 213 34.56 2.86 4.58
CA ARG A 213 34.45 3.83 3.47
C ARG A 213 33.57 3.32 2.34
N PHE A 214 33.14 4.21 1.46
CA PHE A 214 32.57 3.89 0.15
C PHE A 214 33.63 3.79 -0.92
N PHE A 215 33.24 3.60 -2.18
CA PHE A 215 34.17 3.51 -3.30
C PHE A 215 34.94 4.81 -3.50
N LEU A 216 36.19 4.70 -3.95
CA LEU A 216 37.00 5.83 -4.32
C LEU A 216 36.87 6.10 -5.83
N PRO A 217 37.01 7.34 -6.28
CA PRO A 217 37.13 7.64 -7.71
C PRO A 217 38.23 6.80 -8.35
N GLY A 218 37.86 6.09 -9.41
CA GLY A 218 38.78 5.21 -10.13
C GLY A 218 38.68 3.71 -9.77
N GLU A 219 37.96 3.35 -8.67
CA GLU A 219 37.71 1.91 -8.36
C GLU A 219 36.72 1.26 -9.32
N ASP A 220 36.24 1.98 -10.35
CA ASP A 220 35.32 1.48 -11.39
C ASP A 220 35.88 1.64 -12.82
N THR A 221 37.15 2.01 -12.98
CA THR A 221 37.69 2.39 -14.30
C THR A 221 38.37 1.25 -15.05
N HIS A 222 38.94 0.27 -14.35
CA HIS A 222 39.66 -0.83 -15.01
C HIS A 222 38.87 -2.13 -14.86
N PRO A 223 38.54 -2.82 -15.94
CA PRO A 223 37.81 -4.09 -15.88
C PRO A 223 38.50 -5.10 -14.97
N ASN A 224 37.75 -5.72 -14.06
CA ASN A 224 38.16 -6.79 -13.14
C ASN A 224 39.31 -6.44 -12.17
N SER A 225 39.58 -5.16 -11.89
CA SER A 225 40.69 -4.73 -11.04
C SER A 225 40.33 -4.59 -9.55
N ASP A 226 39.13 -4.24 -9.25
CA ASP A 226 38.75 -3.73 -7.92
C ASP A 226 37.81 -4.70 -7.18
N THR A 227 38.42 -5.75 -6.58
CA THR A 227 37.67 -6.74 -5.76
C THR A 227 37.34 -6.17 -4.38
N VAL A 228 36.56 -5.08 -4.36
CA VAL A 228 36.05 -4.43 -3.15
C VAL A 228 34.55 -4.50 -3.08
N VAL A 229 33.99 -4.51 -1.87
CA VAL A 229 32.54 -4.62 -1.65
C VAL A 229 32.11 -3.74 -0.48
N VAL A 230 30.98 -3.06 -0.66
CA VAL A 230 30.21 -2.43 0.41
C VAL A 230 29.04 -3.35 0.74
N ILE A 231 28.78 -3.61 2.02
CA ILE A 231 27.70 -4.49 2.47
C ILE A 231 26.57 -3.69 3.12
N SER A 232 25.34 -4.21 3.08
CA SER A 232 24.20 -3.60 3.77
C SER A 232 24.35 -3.70 5.29
N TYR A 233 23.68 -2.78 6.00
CA TYR A 233 23.63 -2.83 7.46
C TYR A 233 23.03 -4.14 7.98
N ALA A 234 22.01 -4.68 7.28
CA ALA A 234 21.36 -5.94 7.64
C ALA A 234 22.33 -7.12 7.51
N LEU A 235 23.10 -7.20 6.41
CA LEU A 235 24.09 -8.24 6.21
C LEU A 235 25.18 -8.17 7.28
N TRP A 236 25.68 -6.97 7.61
CA TRP A 236 26.62 -6.76 8.69
C TRP A 236 26.08 -7.19 10.06
N ALA A 237 24.84 -6.84 10.38
CA ALA A 237 24.20 -7.21 11.65
C ALA A 237 23.97 -8.72 11.74
N ASN A 238 23.39 -9.32 10.70
CA ASN A 238 22.94 -10.72 10.74
C ASN A 238 24.09 -11.73 10.59
N LYS A 239 25.11 -11.41 9.79
CA LYS A 239 26.19 -12.36 9.46
C LYS A 239 27.51 -12.05 10.17
N PHE A 240 27.78 -10.78 10.48
CA PHE A 240 29.02 -10.35 11.11
C PHE A 240 28.80 -9.86 12.56
N GLY A 241 27.56 -9.96 13.11
CA GLY A 241 27.24 -9.59 14.50
C GLY A 241 27.57 -8.13 14.84
N MET A 242 27.55 -7.23 13.86
CA MET A 242 27.96 -5.82 13.97
C MET A 242 29.41 -5.62 14.44
N ALA A 243 30.27 -6.62 14.22
CA ALA A 243 31.69 -6.49 14.59
C ALA A 243 32.42 -5.51 13.67
N PRO A 244 33.17 -4.52 14.21
CA PRO A 244 33.98 -3.61 13.40
C PRO A 244 35.05 -4.31 12.57
N SER A 245 35.52 -5.47 13.03
CA SER A 245 36.47 -6.33 12.33
C SER A 245 35.92 -6.97 11.05
N ALA A 246 34.69 -6.67 10.64
CA ALA A 246 34.16 -7.04 9.32
C ALA A 246 34.92 -6.31 8.19
N ILE A 247 35.37 -5.07 8.42
CA ILE A 247 36.18 -4.33 7.44
C ILE A 247 37.50 -5.04 7.23
N GLY A 248 37.88 -5.20 5.97
CA GLY A 248 39.09 -5.93 5.54
C GLY A 248 38.93 -7.45 5.45
N LYS A 249 37.79 -8.02 5.89
CA LYS A 249 37.53 -9.45 5.69
C LYS A 249 37.12 -9.74 4.26
N PRO A 250 37.42 -10.93 3.74
CA PRO A 250 36.95 -11.38 2.45
C PRO A 250 35.47 -11.80 2.53
N LEU A 251 34.71 -11.38 1.54
CA LEU A 251 33.35 -11.88 1.24
C LEU A 251 33.44 -12.61 -0.11
N ILE A 252 33.19 -13.92 -0.12
CA ILE A 252 33.31 -14.73 -1.35
C ILE A 252 31.98 -14.66 -2.08
N LEU A 253 31.96 -13.94 -3.20
CA LEU A 253 30.81 -13.82 -4.10
C LEU A 253 31.15 -14.45 -5.44
N ASP A 254 30.36 -15.41 -5.93
CA ASP A 254 30.58 -16.15 -7.16
C ASP A 254 32.03 -16.70 -7.28
N ALA A 255 32.47 -17.34 -6.20
CA ALA A 255 33.81 -17.89 -6.02
C ALA A 255 34.96 -16.85 -6.01
N ILE A 256 34.70 -15.55 -6.11
CA ILE A 256 35.69 -14.46 -6.08
C ILE A 256 35.73 -13.83 -4.68
N PRO A 257 36.91 -13.67 -4.06
CA PRO A 257 37.02 -13.01 -2.76
C PRO A 257 37.04 -11.47 -2.93
N TYR A 258 35.99 -10.81 -2.42
CA TYR A 258 35.88 -9.35 -2.33
C TYR A 258 36.25 -8.86 -0.94
N THR A 259 37.04 -7.80 -0.83
CA THR A 259 37.37 -7.17 0.44
C THR A 259 36.24 -6.25 0.90
N ILE A 260 35.66 -6.48 2.08
CA ILE A 260 34.69 -5.58 2.68
C ILE A 260 35.36 -4.26 3.05
N ILE A 261 35.00 -3.15 2.36
CA ILE A 261 35.58 -1.81 2.60
C ILE A 261 34.62 -0.91 3.40
N GLY A 262 33.35 -1.19 3.41
CA GLY A 262 32.35 -0.36 4.07
C GLY A 262 31.04 -1.04 4.34
N VAL A 263 30.27 -0.39 5.21
CA VAL A 263 28.90 -0.78 5.57
C VAL A 263 27.98 0.38 5.26
N ALA A 264 26.92 0.14 4.50
CA ALA A 264 25.89 1.12 4.20
C ALA A 264 25.15 1.60 5.48
N PRO A 265 24.58 2.80 5.51
CA PRO A 265 23.87 3.30 6.68
C PRO A 265 22.63 2.47 6.99
N ARG A 266 22.22 2.48 8.24
CA ARG A 266 21.02 1.75 8.71
C ARG A 266 19.77 2.18 7.93
N GLY A 267 19.02 1.23 7.46
CA GLY A 267 17.77 1.44 6.70
C GLY A 267 17.99 1.68 5.20
N PHE A 268 19.22 1.88 4.73
CA PHE A 268 19.48 1.99 3.29
C PHE A 268 19.54 0.61 2.64
N LYS A 269 18.73 0.42 1.60
CA LYS A 269 18.56 -0.83 0.83
C LYS A 269 18.73 -0.61 -0.68
N GLY A 270 19.39 0.45 -1.08
CA GLY A 270 19.46 0.88 -2.48
C GLY A 270 18.39 1.90 -2.84
N THR A 271 18.17 2.07 -4.13
CA THR A 271 17.23 3.05 -4.70
C THR A 271 15.88 2.43 -5.10
N VAL A 272 15.62 1.16 -4.70
CA VAL A 272 14.36 0.45 -4.95
C VAL A 272 13.65 0.19 -3.61
N SER A 273 12.38 0.57 -3.51
CA SER A 273 11.60 0.50 -2.26
C SER A 273 11.38 -0.92 -1.74
N LEU A 274 11.21 -1.89 -2.65
CA LEU A 274 10.99 -3.31 -2.33
C LEU A 274 12.27 -4.15 -2.49
N ALA A 275 13.43 -3.55 -2.24
CA ALA A 275 14.71 -4.25 -2.33
C ALA A 275 14.96 -5.14 -1.09
N ALA A 276 15.68 -6.24 -1.30
CA ALA A 276 16.11 -7.15 -0.25
C ALA A 276 16.93 -6.42 0.84
N ALA A 277 16.80 -6.86 2.09
CA ALA A 277 17.53 -6.22 3.20
C ALA A 277 19.02 -6.57 3.21
N GLU A 278 19.37 -7.81 2.86
CA GLU A 278 20.74 -8.30 2.79
C GLU A 278 21.28 -8.14 1.35
N GLN A 279 22.11 -7.11 1.13
CA GLN A 279 22.60 -6.71 -0.18
C GLN A 279 24.09 -6.37 -0.14
N THR A 280 24.68 -6.35 -1.34
CA THR A 280 26.08 -5.94 -1.55
C THR A 280 26.15 -4.94 -2.71
N TRP A 281 27.08 -4.02 -2.65
CA TRP A 281 27.43 -3.11 -3.75
C TRP A 281 28.87 -3.38 -4.17
N VAL A 282 29.07 -3.54 -5.48
CA VAL A 282 30.35 -3.90 -6.10
C VAL A 282 30.60 -2.91 -7.24
N PRO A 283 31.86 -2.51 -7.51
CA PRO A 283 32.16 -1.63 -8.63
C PRO A 283 31.74 -2.23 -9.97
N ILE A 284 31.20 -1.39 -10.87
CA ILE A 284 30.71 -1.84 -12.18
C ILE A 284 31.82 -2.44 -13.04
N SER A 285 33.09 -2.11 -12.78
CA SER A 285 34.26 -2.73 -13.42
C SER A 285 34.31 -4.26 -13.28
N MET A 286 33.61 -4.82 -12.27
CA MET A 286 33.52 -6.28 -12.02
C MET A 286 32.41 -6.97 -12.83
N TYR A 287 31.76 -6.28 -13.77
CA TYR A 287 30.59 -6.81 -14.50
C TYR A 287 30.88 -8.11 -15.25
N SER A 288 32.02 -8.22 -15.91
CA SER A 288 32.35 -9.41 -16.70
C SER A 288 32.58 -10.66 -15.84
N GLN A 289 32.98 -10.49 -14.60
CA GLN A 289 33.13 -11.55 -13.61
C GLN A 289 31.75 -11.97 -13.04
N MET A 290 30.91 -10.99 -12.71
CA MET A 290 29.61 -11.25 -12.08
C MET A 290 28.52 -11.63 -13.09
N LEU A 291 28.61 -11.18 -14.34
CA LEU A 291 27.73 -11.58 -15.44
C LEU A 291 28.37 -12.67 -16.30
N GLY A 292 29.35 -13.38 -15.78
CA GLY A 292 30.16 -14.38 -16.51
C GLY A 292 29.28 -15.38 -17.26
N GLY A 293 29.71 -15.67 -18.52
CA GLY A 293 29.01 -16.59 -19.41
C GLY A 293 27.97 -15.94 -20.32
N PHE A 294 27.57 -14.68 -20.14
CA PHE A 294 26.81 -13.99 -21.19
C PHE A 294 27.70 -13.72 -22.41
N SER A 295 27.16 -14.01 -23.60
CA SER A 295 27.81 -13.66 -24.86
C SER A 295 27.77 -12.16 -25.19
N ILE A 296 27.09 -11.37 -24.37
CA ILE A 296 26.88 -9.93 -24.56
C ILE A 296 27.92 -9.16 -23.75
N ASP A 297 28.67 -8.29 -24.42
CA ASP A 297 29.53 -7.31 -23.74
C ASP A 297 28.67 -6.17 -23.19
N ALA A 298 28.18 -6.35 -21.96
CA ALA A 298 27.19 -5.45 -21.31
C ALA A 298 27.68 -4.00 -21.19
N VAL A 299 29.00 -3.75 -21.22
CA VAL A 299 29.60 -2.42 -21.05
C VAL A 299 29.88 -1.72 -22.38
N HIS A 300 30.11 -2.47 -23.45
CA HIS A 300 30.41 -1.88 -24.76
C HIS A 300 29.24 -1.96 -25.76
N ASP A 301 28.22 -2.76 -25.48
CA ASP A 301 27.07 -2.86 -26.38
C ASP A 301 25.98 -1.82 -26.06
N ARG A 302 25.81 -0.83 -26.95
CA ARG A 302 24.75 0.18 -26.84
C ARG A 302 23.32 -0.38 -26.92
N ARG A 303 23.18 -1.64 -27.33
CA ARG A 303 21.87 -2.31 -27.41
C ARG A 303 21.46 -2.94 -26.08
N PHE A 304 22.40 -3.16 -25.18
CA PHE A 304 22.14 -3.78 -23.88
C PHE A 304 21.59 -2.76 -22.87
N LEU A 305 20.25 -2.63 -22.81
CA LEU A 305 19.52 -1.65 -21.99
C LEU A 305 19.24 -2.18 -20.58
N ALA A 306 20.28 -2.58 -19.83
CA ALA A 306 20.12 -3.18 -18.50
C ALA A 306 20.51 -2.26 -17.34
N MET A 307 21.07 -1.07 -17.62
CA MET A 307 21.48 -0.15 -16.57
C MET A 307 20.31 0.72 -16.12
N THR A 308 20.12 0.84 -14.83
CA THR A 308 19.32 1.91 -14.25
C THR A 308 20.25 3.09 -13.98
N ALA A 309 19.87 4.28 -14.44
CA ALA A 309 20.66 5.48 -14.21
C ALA A 309 19.85 6.54 -13.47
N PHE A 310 20.48 7.26 -12.57
CA PHE A 310 19.91 8.43 -11.92
C PHE A 310 20.97 9.52 -11.76
N GLY A 311 20.53 10.76 -11.68
CA GLY A 311 21.42 11.90 -11.49
C GLY A 311 20.88 12.91 -10.50
N ARG A 312 21.79 13.74 -9.96
CA ARG A 312 21.41 14.88 -9.13
C ARG A 312 21.41 16.15 -9.97
N LEU A 313 20.23 16.76 -10.09
CA LEU A 313 20.09 18.06 -10.78
C LEU A 313 20.92 19.14 -10.08
N LYS A 314 21.50 20.04 -10.88
CA LYS A 314 22.12 21.26 -10.35
C LYS A 314 21.06 22.14 -9.67
N PRO A 315 21.41 22.89 -8.62
CA PRO A 315 20.47 23.77 -7.95
C PRO A 315 19.77 24.73 -8.91
N GLY A 316 18.43 24.77 -8.86
CA GLY A 316 17.60 25.65 -9.67
C GLY A 316 17.30 25.16 -11.08
N VAL A 317 17.77 23.99 -11.51
CA VAL A 317 17.44 23.39 -12.82
C VAL A 317 16.13 22.61 -12.70
N PRO A 318 15.07 22.99 -13.42
CA PRO A 318 13.83 22.22 -13.48
C PRO A 318 14.01 20.91 -14.25
N MET A 319 13.29 19.85 -13.87
CA MET A 319 13.33 18.52 -14.53
C MET A 319 13.00 18.63 -16.03
N ALA A 320 12.04 19.46 -16.44
CA ALA A 320 11.68 19.66 -17.84
C ALA A 320 12.84 20.25 -18.67
N GLN A 321 13.63 21.16 -18.10
CA GLN A 321 14.83 21.71 -18.75
C GLN A 321 15.91 20.63 -18.87
N ALA A 322 16.10 19.82 -17.85
CA ALA A 322 17.06 18.73 -17.88
C ALA A 322 16.67 17.69 -18.94
N GLU A 323 15.41 17.32 -19.02
CA GLU A 323 14.92 16.39 -20.03
C GLU A 323 15.12 16.92 -21.46
N ALA A 324 14.82 18.19 -21.72
CA ALA A 324 15.06 18.81 -23.02
C ALA A 324 16.55 18.82 -23.42
N SER A 325 17.45 19.08 -22.46
CA SER A 325 18.89 19.02 -22.67
C SER A 325 19.36 17.60 -23.03
N LEU A 326 18.90 16.58 -22.30
CA LEU A 326 19.24 15.19 -22.59
C LEU A 326 18.65 14.68 -23.91
N LYS A 327 17.46 15.13 -24.30
CA LYS A 327 16.87 14.82 -25.63
C LYS A 327 17.73 15.35 -26.78
N THR A 328 18.41 16.49 -26.58
CA THR A 328 19.37 17.02 -27.57
C THR A 328 20.59 16.09 -27.70
N ILE A 329 21.08 15.56 -26.57
CA ILE A 329 22.18 14.57 -26.58
C ILE A 329 21.70 13.28 -27.26
N ALA A 330 20.49 12.80 -26.93
CA ALA A 330 19.89 11.60 -27.54
C ALA A 330 19.81 11.71 -29.07
N SER A 331 19.33 12.86 -29.60
CA SER A 331 19.26 13.09 -31.04
C SER A 331 20.63 13.10 -31.73
N ARG A 332 21.69 13.56 -31.02
CA ARG A 332 23.06 13.47 -31.51
C ARG A 332 23.54 12.03 -31.54
N LEU A 333 23.29 11.26 -30.47
CA LEU A 333 23.63 9.85 -30.39
C LEU A 333 22.87 9.00 -31.43
N GLU A 334 21.62 9.35 -31.76
CA GLU A 334 20.89 8.73 -32.87
C GLU A 334 21.59 8.97 -34.21
N THR A 335 22.12 10.18 -34.45
CA THR A 335 22.85 10.51 -35.68
C THR A 335 24.21 9.81 -35.74
N GLU A 336 24.93 9.70 -34.62
CA GLU A 336 26.27 9.13 -34.53
C GLU A 336 26.23 7.58 -34.53
N TYR A 337 25.20 7.00 -33.87
CA TYR A 337 25.03 5.54 -33.75
C TYR A 337 23.66 5.10 -34.27
N PRO A 338 23.37 5.26 -35.56
CA PRO A 338 21.99 5.05 -36.10
C PRO A 338 21.54 3.61 -36.04
N LYS A 339 22.45 2.65 -35.95
CA LYS A 339 22.10 1.22 -35.83
C LYS A 339 21.62 0.82 -34.44
N GLU A 340 22.11 1.50 -33.40
CA GLU A 340 21.88 1.16 -32.01
C GLU A 340 20.89 2.10 -31.35
N ASN A 341 20.85 3.38 -31.76
CA ASN A 341 20.07 4.42 -31.12
C ASN A 341 18.90 4.98 -31.94
N SER A 342 18.59 4.37 -33.09
CA SER A 342 17.50 4.83 -33.95
C SER A 342 16.16 4.84 -33.20
N GLY A 343 15.50 6.00 -33.15
CA GLY A 343 14.23 6.20 -32.45
C GLY A 343 14.31 6.25 -30.93
N ARG A 344 15.50 6.11 -30.36
CA ARG A 344 15.72 6.16 -28.92
C ARG A 344 15.86 7.60 -28.44
N SER A 345 15.17 7.87 -27.35
CA SER A 345 15.20 9.15 -26.64
C SER A 345 15.27 8.89 -25.14
N VAL A 346 15.24 9.94 -24.33
CA VAL A 346 15.29 9.86 -22.88
C VAL A 346 14.07 10.51 -22.26
N ALA A 347 13.55 9.89 -21.20
CA ALA A 347 12.55 10.47 -20.31
C ALA A 347 13.11 10.55 -18.89
N LEU A 348 12.66 11.53 -18.12
CA LEU A 348 13.04 11.69 -16.73
C LEU A 348 11.84 11.41 -15.83
N SER A 349 12.13 10.77 -14.69
CA SER A 349 11.17 10.53 -13.59
C SER A 349 11.80 10.95 -12.28
N SER A 350 11.02 11.40 -11.28
CA SER A 350 11.60 11.61 -9.96
C SER A 350 12.10 10.28 -9.39
N LEU A 351 13.23 10.27 -8.67
CA LEU A 351 13.76 9.04 -8.08
C LEU A 351 12.80 8.45 -7.05
N ALA A 352 11.99 9.27 -6.39
CA ALA A 352 10.97 8.82 -5.45
C ALA A 352 9.86 8.00 -6.14
N GLU A 353 9.43 8.41 -7.33
CA GLU A 353 8.46 7.65 -8.14
C GLU A 353 9.09 6.38 -8.71
N ALA A 354 10.32 6.50 -9.24
CA ALA A 354 11.04 5.40 -9.85
C ALA A 354 11.44 4.29 -8.85
N ALA A 355 11.57 4.63 -7.56
CA ALA A 355 11.91 3.68 -6.49
C ALA A 355 10.90 2.53 -6.36
N VAL A 356 9.66 2.71 -6.77
CA VAL A 356 8.62 1.66 -6.74
C VAL A 356 8.69 0.74 -7.98
N GLY A 357 9.41 1.16 -9.01
CA GLY A 357 9.59 0.45 -10.28
C GLY A 357 9.27 1.35 -11.48
N ILE A 358 10.10 1.24 -12.52
CA ILE A 358 10.09 2.13 -13.69
C ILE A 358 8.69 2.28 -14.34
N ASN A 359 7.93 1.17 -14.42
CA ASN A 359 6.62 1.13 -15.08
C ASN A 359 5.47 0.77 -14.12
N GLN A 360 5.71 0.71 -12.81
CA GLN A 360 4.76 0.17 -11.83
C GLN A 360 4.19 1.23 -10.89
N HIS A 361 4.79 2.42 -10.83
CA HIS A 361 4.38 3.48 -9.89
C HIS A 361 2.89 3.84 -9.99
N GLU A 362 2.38 3.99 -11.20
CA GLU A 362 0.97 4.33 -11.44
C GLU A 362 0.02 3.24 -10.93
N GLN A 363 0.35 1.97 -11.17
CA GLN A 363 -0.44 0.82 -10.69
C GLN A 363 -0.45 0.74 -9.17
N PHE A 364 0.71 0.90 -8.50
CA PHE A 364 0.80 0.91 -7.04
C PHE A 364 0.07 2.10 -6.43
N THR A 365 0.17 3.28 -7.05
CA THR A 365 -0.54 4.49 -6.61
C THR A 365 -2.04 4.31 -6.72
N LEU A 366 -2.53 3.77 -7.84
CA LEU A 366 -3.95 3.47 -8.04
C LEU A 366 -4.45 2.44 -7.01
N ALA A 367 -3.71 1.35 -6.82
CA ALA A 367 -4.05 0.33 -5.83
C ALA A 367 -4.08 0.90 -4.41
N GLY A 368 -3.08 1.69 -4.03
CA GLY A 368 -3.02 2.39 -2.74
C GLY A 368 -4.20 3.35 -2.53
N ALA A 369 -4.53 4.15 -3.54
CA ALA A 369 -5.67 5.08 -3.51
C ALA A 369 -7.01 4.33 -3.35
N MET A 370 -7.18 3.21 -4.05
CA MET A 370 -8.38 2.36 -3.93
C MET A 370 -8.49 1.74 -2.54
N MET A 371 -7.40 1.21 -1.99
CA MET A 371 -7.39 0.65 -0.64
C MET A 371 -7.70 1.73 0.41
N MET A 372 -7.10 2.93 0.28
CA MET A 372 -7.41 4.08 1.15
C MET A 372 -8.87 4.53 1.00
N GLY A 373 -9.42 4.50 -0.21
CA GLY A 373 -10.84 4.77 -0.48
C GLY A 373 -11.76 3.76 0.20
N ALA A 374 -11.45 2.47 0.11
CA ALA A 374 -12.23 1.40 0.73
C ALA A 374 -12.25 1.50 2.26
N VAL A 375 -11.08 1.70 2.90
CA VAL A 375 -11.04 1.89 4.37
C VAL A 375 -11.63 3.24 4.79
N GLY A 376 -11.54 4.26 3.92
CA GLY A 376 -12.20 5.56 4.09
C GLY A 376 -13.72 5.41 4.14
N LEU A 377 -14.31 4.56 3.29
CA LEU A 377 -15.76 4.25 3.35
C LEU A 377 -16.14 3.61 4.69
N VAL A 378 -15.34 2.66 5.20
CA VAL A 378 -15.58 2.05 6.52
C VAL A 378 -15.52 3.09 7.63
N LEU A 379 -14.55 4.02 7.57
CA LEU A 379 -14.46 5.13 8.52
C LEU A 379 -15.68 6.05 8.44
N LEU A 380 -16.14 6.40 7.24
CA LEU A 380 -17.34 7.24 7.07
C LEU A 380 -18.59 6.56 7.64
N ILE A 381 -18.73 5.25 7.49
CA ILE A 381 -19.81 4.46 8.13
C ILE A 381 -19.68 4.54 9.66
N ALA A 382 -18.47 4.34 10.22
CA ALA A 382 -18.23 4.47 11.65
C ALA A 382 -18.54 5.90 12.17
N CYS A 383 -18.22 6.92 11.39
CA CYS A 383 -18.53 8.32 11.68
C CYS A 383 -20.05 8.61 11.63
N ALA A 384 -20.77 8.03 10.65
CA ALA A 384 -22.22 8.13 10.57
C ALA A 384 -22.90 7.47 11.78
N ASN A 385 -22.36 6.32 12.22
CA ASN A 385 -22.79 5.66 13.46
C ASN A 385 -22.58 6.55 14.69
N LEU A 386 -21.39 7.16 14.81
CA LEU A 386 -21.12 8.13 15.89
C LEU A 386 -22.12 9.28 15.86
N ALA A 387 -22.36 9.89 14.69
CA ALA A 387 -23.33 10.98 14.53
C ALA A 387 -24.74 10.55 14.93
N ASN A 388 -25.19 9.37 14.50
CA ASN A 388 -26.49 8.80 14.87
C ASN A 388 -26.59 8.60 16.40
N LEU A 389 -25.54 8.08 17.04
CA LEU A 389 -25.49 7.88 18.48
C LEU A 389 -25.48 9.20 19.26
N LEU A 390 -24.71 10.22 18.79
CA LEU A 390 -24.67 11.54 19.39
C LEU A 390 -26.02 12.27 19.26
N LEU A 391 -26.69 12.17 18.11
CA LEU A 391 -28.04 12.71 17.91
C LEU A 391 -29.11 12.03 18.82
N ALA A 392 -28.94 10.72 19.07
CA ALA A 392 -29.78 10.00 20.01
C ALA A 392 -29.57 10.50 21.44
N GLN A 393 -28.32 10.71 21.85
CA GLN A 393 -27.97 11.21 23.17
C GLN A 393 -28.41 12.68 23.38
N ALA A 394 -28.25 13.54 22.35
CA ALA A 394 -28.69 14.93 22.41
C ALA A 394 -30.20 15.03 22.72
N ALA A 395 -31.03 14.24 22.06
CA ALA A 395 -32.49 14.24 22.30
C ALA A 395 -32.89 13.76 23.70
N THR A 396 -32.10 12.93 24.38
CA THR A 396 -32.36 12.57 25.80
C THR A 396 -31.92 13.65 26.77
N ARG A 397 -31.06 14.59 26.34
CA ARG A 397 -30.52 15.70 27.14
C ARG A 397 -31.21 17.04 26.84
N ASP A 398 -32.21 17.08 25.96
CA ASP A 398 -32.87 18.34 25.59
C ASP A 398 -33.36 19.16 26.80
N LYS A 399 -33.98 18.49 27.79
CA LYS A 399 -34.42 19.16 29.05
C LYS A 399 -33.22 19.75 29.81
N GLU A 400 -32.12 19.05 29.93
CA GLU A 400 -30.89 19.51 30.61
C GLU A 400 -30.28 20.72 29.88
N MET A 401 -30.25 20.70 28.57
CA MET A 401 -29.71 21.81 27.75
C MET A 401 -30.60 23.04 27.79
N THR A 402 -31.92 22.82 27.77
CA THR A 402 -32.90 23.92 27.93
C THR A 402 -32.77 24.61 29.30
N VAL A 403 -32.60 23.85 30.39
CA VAL A 403 -32.37 24.41 31.74
C VAL A 403 -31.07 25.20 31.80
N ARG A 404 -29.97 24.68 31.20
CA ARG A 404 -28.70 25.39 31.14
C ARG A 404 -28.79 26.70 30.34
N ALA A 405 -29.49 26.67 29.19
CA ALA A 405 -29.73 27.85 28.38
C ALA A 405 -30.56 28.89 29.12
N ALA A 406 -31.58 28.47 29.86
CA ALA A 406 -32.41 29.31 30.71
C ALA A 406 -31.62 29.95 31.88
N LEU A 407 -30.59 29.24 32.38
CA LEU A 407 -29.65 29.75 33.43
C LEU A 407 -28.54 30.64 32.85
N GLY A 408 -28.59 30.99 31.54
CA GLY A 408 -27.66 31.94 30.91
C GLY A 408 -26.42 31.31 30.26
N ALA A 409 -26.38 29.99 30.05
CA ALA A 409 -25.27 29.38 29.31
C ALA A 409 -25.29 29.81 27.83
N GLY A 410 -24.26 30.54 27.41
CA GLY A 410 -24.11 30.98 26.02
C GLY A 410 -24.00 29.78 25.02
N ARG A 411 -24.57 29.93 23.81
CA ARG A 411 -24.55 28.89 22.73
C ARG A 411 -23.13 28.38 22.42
N GLY A 412 -22.13 29.27 22.40
CA GLY A 412 -20.72 28.91 22.15
C GLY A 412 -20.13 28.01 23.23
N ARG A 413 -20.58 28.13 24.50
CA ARG A 413 -20.10 27.24 25.58
C ARG A 413 -20.68 25.84 25.46
N ILE A 414 -21.97 25.74 25.13
CA ILE A 414 -22.63 24.45 24.90
C ILE A 414 -22.00 23.73 23.68
N LEU A 415 -21.80 24.47 22.58
CA LEU A 415 -21.17 23.94 21.36
C LEU A 415 -19.75 23.43 21.66
N ARG A 416 -18.91 24.22 22.36
CA ARG A 416 -17.54 23.82 22.73
C ARG A 416 -17.52 22.58 23.60
N GLN A 417 -18.40 22.50 24.60
CA GLN A 417 -18.50 21.32 25.47
C GLN A 417 -18.84 20.05 24.68
N LEU A 418 -19.84 20.10 23.80
CA LEU A 418 -20.27 18.96 22.98
C LEU A 418 -19.19 18.54 21.97
N LEU A 419 -18.49 19.52 21.37
CA LEU A 419 -17.33 19.24 20.51
C LEU A 419 -16.18 18.61 21.30
N THR A 420 -15.95 19.02 22.54
CA THR A 420 -14.93 18.39 23.38
C THR A 420 -15.30 16.95 23.72
N GLU A 421 -16.58 16.65 24.02
CA GLU A 421 -17.07 15.29 24.24
C GLU A 421 -16.87 14.39 23.01
N SER A 422 -17.25 14.86 21.81
CA SER A 422 -17.07 14.11 20.56
C SER A 422 -15.61 13.91 20.18
N THR A 423 -14.75 14.92 20.39
CA THR A 423 -13.32 14.82 20.15
C THR A 423 -12.65 13.83 21.11
N LEU A 424 -13.05 13.81 22.37
CA LEU A 424 -12.58 12.81 23.35
C LEU A 424 -12.95 11.39 22.96
N LEU A 425 -14.17 11.17 22.49
CA LEU A 425 -14.61 9.88 21.96
C LEU A 425 -13.74 9.46 20.76
N SER A 426 -13.52 10.40 19.84
CA SER A 426 -12.70 10.16 18.66
C SER A 426 -11.24 9.84 18.98
N LEU A 427 -10.63 10.60 19.89
CA LEU A 427 -9.26 10.35 20.35
C LEU A 427 -9.15 9.02 21.12
N SER A 428 -10.15 8.67 21.93
CA SER A 428 -10.20 7.35 22.60
C SER A 428 -10.30 6.22 21.58
N GLY A 429 -11.13 6.40 20.54
CA GLY A 429 -11.23 5.48 19.41
C GLY A 429 -9.90 5.36 18.64
N ALA A 430 -9.20 6.48 18.41
CA ALA A 430 -7.91 6.49 17.74
C ALA A 430 -6.82 5.79 18.57
N ALA A 431 -6.80 5.97 19.88
CA ALA A 431 -5.86 5.28 20.77
C ALA A 431 -6.03 3.75 20.70
N VAL A 432 -7.28 3.27 20.77
CA VAL A 432 -7.59 1.83 20.60
C VAL A 432 -7.32 1.39 19.15
N GLY A 433 -7.62 2.25 18.17
CA GLY A 433 -7.33 2.01 16.74
C GLY A 433 -5.84 1.85 16.47
N LEU A 434 -4.97 2.63 17.11
CA LEU A 434 -3.50 2.45 17.03
C LEU A 434 -3.04 1.08 17.55
N LEU A 435 -3.68 0.55 18.60
CA LEU A 435 -3.41 -0.81 19.08
C LEU A 435 -3.84 -1.86 18.04
N ILE A 436 -5.01 -1.67 17.42
CA ILE A 436 -5.47 -2.53 16.31
C ILE A 436 -4.49 -2.45 15.13
N ALA A 437 -4.02 -1.26 14.77
CA ALA A 437 -3.04 -1.08 13.70
C ALA A 437 -1.69 -1.72 14.03
N TYR A 438 -1.24 -1.66 15.28
CA TYR A 438 -0.01 -2.30 15.74
C TYR A 438 -0.02 -3.83 15.53
N TRP A 439 -1.13 -4.49 15.81
CA TRP A 439 -1.28 -5.93 15.53
C TRP A 439 -1.66 -6.20 14.08
N GLY A 440 -2.53 -5.38 13.50
CA GLY A 440 -3.05 -5.52 12.14
C GLY A 440 -1.93 -5.50 11.08
N ARG A 441 -0.92 -4.63 11.23
CA ARG A 441 0.24 -4.60 10.35
C ARG A 441 1.03 -5.91 10.36
N ASN A 442 1.20 -6.53 11.53
CA ASN A 442 1.95 -7.79 11.64
C ASN A 442 1.16 -8.95 11.02
N ILE A 443 -0.16 -8.98 11.24
CA ILE A 443 -1.04 -9.96 10.61
C ILE A 443 -1.01 -9.78 9.08
N LEU A 444 -1.17 -8.55 8.58
CA LEU A 444 -1.11 -8.27 7.15
C LEU A 444 0.23 -8.70 6.56
N TRP A 445 1.33 -8.40 7.25
CA TRP A 445 2.68 -8.75 6.82
C TRP A 445 2.97 -10.25 6.85
N SER A 446 2.27 -11.04 7.66
CA SER A 446 2.39 -12.51 7.63
C SER A 446 1.85 -13.13 6.33
N TYR A 447 0.99 -12.42 5.61
CA TYR A 447 0.47 -12.83 4.29
C TYR A 447 1.29 -12.28 3.11
N ARG A 448 2.47 -11.69 3.33
CA ARG A 448 3.35 -11.22 2.25
C ARG A 448 3.76 -12.38 1.33
N PRO A 449 4.07 -12.12 0.05
CA PRO A 449 4.56 -13.15 -0.86
C PRO A 449 5.94 -13.66 -0.42
N ALA A 450 6.26 -14.91 -0.81
CA ALA A 450 7.50 -15.57 -0.38
C ALA A 450 8.78 -14.85 -0.86
N PHE A 451 8.71 -14.12 -1.97
CA PHE A 451 9.85 -13.38 -2.52
C PHE A 451 10.18 -12.08 -1.74
N ILE A 452 9.33 -11.65 -0.81
CA ILE A 452 9.60 -10.53 0.09
C ILE A 452 9.95 -11.08 1.48
N GLU A 453 11.19 -10.86 1.92
CA GLU A 453 11.58 -11.25 3.28
C GLU A 453 10.94 -10.35 4.35
N ALA A 454 10.87 -10.85 5.61
CA ALA A 454 10.21 -10.13 6.69
C ALA A 454 10.80 -8.74 6.96
N ASN A 455 12.09 -8.56 6.69
CA ASN A 455 12.84 -7.35 6.97
C ASN A 455 12.99 -6.41 5.74
N ASP A 456 12.37 -6.76 4.62
CA ASP A 456 12.51 -5.97 3.39
C ASP A 456 11.66 -4.70 3.40
N VAL A 457 10.64 -4.62 4.25
CA VAL A 457 9.81 -3.40 4.41
C VAL A 457 9.70 -3.07 5.88
N ASP A 458 9.98 -1.82 6.24
CA ASP A 458 9.78 -1.33 7.60
C ASP A 458 8.35 -0.77 7.76
N LEU A 459 7.52 -1.52 8.46
CA LEU A 459 6.14 -1.13 8.80
C LEU A 459 6.07 -0.44 10.17
N ALA A 460 7.05 0.35 10.54
CA ALA A 460 7.01 1.11 11.79
C ALA A 460 5.86 2.12 11.81
N LEU A 461 5.26 2.29 12.99
CA LEU A 461 4.32 3.39 13.24
C LEU A 461 5.14 4.67 13.48
N ASP A 462 5.57 5.28 12.41
CA ASP A 462 6.38 6.49 12.41
C ASP A 462 5.57 7.76 12.74
N SER A 463 6.23 8.91 12.73
CA SER A 463 5.60 10.21 13.02
C SER A 463 4.52 10.57 11.99
N HIS A 464 4.66 10.16 10.71
CA HIS A 464 3.68 10.43 9.66
C HIS A 464 2.39 9.65 9.91
N VAL A 465 2.50 8.37 10.28
CA VAL A 465 1.35 7.52 10.64
C VAL A 465 0.64 8.05 11.88
N LEU A 466 1.40 8.48 12.90
CA LEU A 466 0.80 9.06 14.12
C LEU A 466 0.09 10.40 13.84
N LEU A 467 0.70 11.28 13.05
CA LEU A 467 0.08 12.55 12.64
C LEU A 467 -1.15 12.36 11.77
N PHE A 468 -1.11 11.41 10.84
CA PHE A 468 -2.25 11.03 10.02
C PHE A 468 -3.43 10.56 10.89
N THR A 469 -3.17 9.62 11.82
CA THR A 469 -4.21 9.09 12.73
C THR A 469 -4.78 10.17 13.64
N LEU A 470 -3.93 11.02 14.20
CA LEU A 470 -4.35 12.17 15.00
C LEU A 470 -5.19 13.15 14.18
N GLY A 471 -4.74 13.48 12.96
CA GLY A 471 -5.45 14.39 12.05
C GLY A 471 -6.85 13.87 11.71
N ILE A 472 -6.98 12.60 11.32
CA ILE A 472 -8.29 11.99 11.03
C ILE A 472 -9.17 11.99 12.28
N ALA A 473 -8.64 11.66 13.47
CA ALA A 473 -9.40 11.64 14.70
C ALA A 473 -9.94 13.01 15.06
N LEU A 474 -9.12 14.07 14.94
CA LEU A 474 -9.56 15.44 15.19
C LEU A 474 -10.61 15.90 14.19
N VAL A 475 -10.39 15.64 12.90
CA VAL A 475 -11.36 15.97 11.84
C VAL A 475 -12.69 15.25 12.05
N THR A 476 -12.65 13.94 12.37
CA THR A 476 -13.84 13.15 12.67
C THR A 476 -14.59 13.70 13.88
N GLY A 477 -13.90 13.94 15.00
CA GLY A 477 -14.50 14.48 16.23
C GLY A 477 -15.16 15.85 15.99
N ALA A 478 -14.50 16.72 15.23
CA ALA A 478 -15.01 18.04 14.90
C ALA A 478 -16.19 17.99 13.92
N LEU A 479 -16.07 17.31 12.77
CA LEU A 479 -17.10 17.30 11.72
C LEU A 479 -18.38 16.60 12.17
N PHE A 480 -18.27 15.39 12.71
CA PHE A 480 -19.43 14.58 13.10
C PHE A 480 -19.97 14.94 14.48
N GLY A 481 -19.21 15.65 15.32
CA GLY A 481 -19.70 16.31 16.54
C GLY A 481 -20.40 17.63 16.30
N ALA A 482 -20.04 18.35 15.22
CA ALA A 482 -20.55 19.71 14.95
C ALA A 482 -22.07 19.75 14.69
N ALA A 483 -22.60 18.84 13.86
CA ALA A 483 -24.02 18.83 13.50
C ALA A 483 -24.96 18.56 14.70
N PRO A 484 -24.71 17.52 15.55
CA PRO A 484 -25.43 17.31 16.79
C PRO A 484 -25.30 18.50 17.77
N ALA A 485 -24.06 19.03 17.90
CA ALA A 485 -23.78 20.13 18.80
C ALA A 485 -24.50 21.42 18.39
N TRP A 486 -24.50 21.71 17.07
CA TRP A 486 -25.24 22.87 16.54
C TRP A 486 -26.75 22.78 16.85
N LYS A 487 -27.35 21.61 16.59
CA LYS A 487 -28.79 21.38 16.86
C LYS A 487 -29.10 21.49 18.35
N ALA A 488 -28.27 20.91 19.22
CA ALA A 488 -28.47 20.96 20.69
C ALA A 488 -28.22 22.34 21.30
N SER A 489 -27.41 23.20 20.63
CA SER A 489 -27.12 24.56 21.10
C SER A 489 -28.19 25.61 20.77
N SER A 490 -29.23 25.25 19.98
CA SER A 490 -30.31 26.13 19.55
C SER A 490 -31.69 25.62 20.00
N PRO A 491 -31.96 25.46 21.31
CA PRO A 491 -33.25 25.01 21.79
C PRO A 491 -34.32 26.10 21.55
N ASP A 492 -35.43 25.74 20.93
CA ASP A 492 -36.60 26.62 20.81
C ASP A 492 -37.36 26.62 22.16
N LEU A 493 -37.10 27.63 22.99
CA LEU A 493 -37.71 27.80 24.31
C LEU A 493 -39.24 27.85 24.23
N ALA A 494 -39.83 28.37 23.14
CA ALA A 494 -41.24 28.53 22.97
C ALA A 494 -41.95 27.20 22.67
N ASP A 495 -41.30 26.33 21.83
CA ASP A 495 -41.85 25.02 21.52
C ASP A 495 -41.71 24.02 22.68
N THR A 496 -40.56 24.08 23.41
CA THR A 496 -40.29 23.18 24.54
C THR A 496 -41.22 23.46 25.73
N LEU A 497 -41.60 24.71 25.99
CA LEU A 497 -42.57 25.09 27.03
C LEU A 497 -44.03 24.79 26.62
N LYS A 498 -44.34 24.87 25.33
CA LYS A 498 -45.67 24.50 24.79
C LYS A 498 -45.90 22.99 24.70
N ALA A 499 -44.82 22.17 24.50
CA ALA A 499 -44.90 20.72 24.41
C ALA A 499 -45.22 20.00 25.73
N GLY A 500 -45.14 20.71 26.86
CA GLY A 500 -45.58 20.20 28.20
C GLY A 500 -47.07 19.93 28.36
N GLY A 501 -47.93 20.21 27.35
CA GLY A 501 -49.35 20.22 27.55
C GLY A 501 -50.21 19.39 26.58
N ARG A 502 -49.74 18.87 25.43
CA ARG A 502 -50.54 18.06 24.51
C ARG A 502 -49.62 17.23 23.61
N GLY A 503 -49.77 15.92 23.63
CA GLY A 503 -49.07 14.91 22.89
C GLY A 503 -49.07 15.12 21.37
N ASN A 504 -48.14 15.95 20.88
CA ASN A 504 -47.79 15.95 19.48
C ASN A 504 -46.75 14.82 19.28
N SER A 505 -47.17 13.74 18.67
CA SER A 505 -46.31 12.67 18.17
C SER A 505 -45.28 13.31 17.21
N VAL A 506 -44.07 13.65 17.74
CA VAL A 506 -42.94 14.04 16.92
C VAL A 506 -42.49 12.77 16.20
N GLY A 507 -43.30 12.43 15.20
CA GLY A 507 -43.04 11.29 14.35
C GLY A 507 -41.67 11.44 13.66
N TRP A 508 -41.10 10.33 13.28
CA TRP A 508 -39.85 10.13 12.51
C TRP A 508 -39.71 11.09 11.30
N ARG A 509 -40.83 11.66 10.85
CA ARG A 509 -40.94 12.62 9.74
C ARG A 509 -40.20 13.95 9.99
N ASN A 510 -39.85 14.28 11.25
CA ASN A 510 -39.25 15.56 11.62
C ASN A 510 -37.71 15.51 11.83
N ASN A 511 -37.05 14.39 11.55
CA ASN A 511 -35.57 14.32 11.66
C ASN A 511 -34.88 13.83 10.38
N PRO A 512 -34.86 14.66 9.31
CA PRO A 512 -34.32 14.28 7.98
C PRO A 512 -32.85 13.88 8.01
N ILE A 513 -32.07 14.44 8.94
CA ILE A 513 -30.62 14.16 9.05
C ILE A 513 -30.39 12.69 9.41
N ARG A 514 -31.14 12.10 10.37
CA ARG A 514 -31.01 10.69 10.73
C ARG A 514 -31.40 9.76 9.59
N SER A 515 -32.49 10.07 8.89
CA SER A 515 -32.92 9.30 7.73
C SER A 515 -31.86 9.32 6.63
N LEU A 516 -31.28 10.48 6.37
CA LEU A 516 -30.19 10.64 5.40
C LEU A 516 -28.95 9.81 5.80
N LEU A 517 -28.56 9.85 7.08
CA LEU A 517 -27.39 9.10 7.55
C LEU A 517 -27.57 7.58 7.34
N ILE A 518 -28.76 7.01 7.61
CA ILE A 518 -29.05 5.59 7.37
C ILE A 518 -28.97 5.25 5.88
N VAL A 519 -29.53 6.10 5.01
CA VAL A 519 -29.50 5.91 3.56
C VAL A 519 -28.07 5.92 3.06
N VAL A 520 -27.26 6.91 3.47
CA VAL A 520 -25.85 7.04 3.08
C VAL A 520 -25.03 5.86 3.61
N GLU A 521 -25.23 5.47 4.86
CA GLU A 521 -24.53 4.35 5.50
C GLU A 521 -24.84 3.02 4.79
N THR A 522 -26.12 2.75 4.48
CA THR A 522 -26.53 1.56 3.74
C THR A 522 -25.98 1.57 2.31
N ALA A 523 -25.96 2.73 1.64
CA ALA A 523 -25.39 2.88 0.31
C ALA A 523 -23.87 2.63 0.30
N MET A 524 -23.13 3.20 1.25
CA MET A 524 -21.69 2.99 1.39
C MET A 524 -21.34 1.52 1.70
N ALA A 525 -22.10 0.87 2.59
CA ALA A 525 -21.94 -0.55 2.89
C ALA A 525 -22.16 -1.43 1.64
N LEU A 526 -23.15 -1.10 0.81
CA LEU A 526 -23.40 -1.80 -0.44
C LEU A 526 -22.22 -1.63 -1.41
N VAL A 527 -21.69 -0.41 -1.59
CA VAL A 527 -20.54 -0.15 -2.46
C VAL A 527 -19.33 -0.96 -2.00
N ALA A 528 -19.04 -0.98 -0.70
CA ALA A 528 -17.94 -1.76 -0.14
C ALA A 528 -18.12 -3.27 -0.37
N LEU A 529 -19.33 -3.78 -0.16
CA LEU A 529 -19.66 -5.21 -0.36
C LEU A 529 -19.63 -5.62 -1.84
N VAL A 530 -20.10 -4.76 -2.76
CA VAL A 530 -20.01 -5.03 -4.21
C VAL A 530 -18.54 -5.08 -4.64
N GLY A 531 -17.73 -4.12 -4.19
CA GLY A 531 -16.29 -4.15 -4.44
C GLY A 531 -15.65 -5.46 -3.94
N ALA A 532 -15.94 -5.86 -2.71
CA ALA A 532 -15.47 -7.12 -2.13
C ALA A 532 -15.90 -8.34 -2.97
N GLY A 533 -17.18 -8.41 -3.35
CA GLY A 533 -17.73 -9.51 -4.15
C GLY A 533 -17.11 -9.63 -5.53
N LEU A 534 -16.88 -8.50 -6.22
CA LEU A 534 -16.21 -8.45 -7.52
C LEU A 534 -14.76 -8.96 -7.43
N PHE A 535 -14.01 -8.54 -6.40
CA PHE A 535 -12.64 -9.01 -6.19
C PHE A 535 -12.57 -10.50 -5.83
N VAL A 536 -13.46 -11.01 -4.97
CA VAL A 536 -13.55 -12.44 -4.66
C VAL A 536 -13.83 -13.24 -5.93
N ARG A 537 -14.76 -12.78 -6.76
CA ARG A 537 -15.08 -13.46 -8.02
C ARG A 537 -13.94 -13.38 -9.03
N SER A 538 -13.28 -12.23 -9.12
CA SER A 538 -12.06 -12.04 -9.91
C SER A 538 -10.97 -13.03 -9.49
N GLN A 539 -10.75 -13.21 -8.19
CA GLN A 539 -9.79 -14.18 -7.67
C GLN A 539 -10.15 -15.63 -8.05
N ILE A 540 -11.43 -16.01 -7.91
CA ILE A 540 -11.89 -17.34 -8.29
C ILE A 540 -11.68 -17.59 -9.78
N ASN A 541 -11.92 -16.59 -10.63
CA ASN A 541 -11.69 -16.70 -12.06
C ASN A 541 -10.19 -16.78 -12.39
N ALA A 542 -9.37 -15.96 -11.74
CA ALA A 542 -7.91 -15.99 -11.93
C ALA A 542 -7.29 -17.35 -11.59
N GLN A 543 -7.81 -18.05 -10.58
CA GLN A 543 -7.38 -19.41 -10.22
C GLN A 543 -7.77 -20.48 -11.27
N LYS A 544 -8.75 -20.19 -12.15
CA LYS A 544 -9.21 -21.11 -13.20
C LYS A 544 -8.52 -20.88 -14.55
N ILE A 545 -7.68 -19.85 -14.66
CA ILE A 545 -6.96 -19.55 -15.88
C ILE A 545 -6.01 -20.71 -16.19
N ASN A 546 -6.15 -21.27 -17.38
CA ASN A 546 -5.21 -22.26 -17.90
C ASN A 546 -3.91 -21.53 -18.29
N PRO A 547 -2.75 -21.84 -17.67
CA PRO A 547 -1.50 -21.17 -18.00
C PRO A 547 -0.92 -21.59 -19.37
N GLY A 548 -1.59 -22.47 -20.12
CA GLY A 548 -1.14 -22.97 -21.42
C GLY A 548 -0.20 -24.19 -21.34
N PHE A 549 0.05 -24.65 -20.12
CA PHE A 549 0.83 -25.89 -19.85
C PHE A 549 0.23 -26.62 -18.64
N GLU A 550 0.59 -27.88 -18.46
CA GLU A 550 0.11 -28.67 -17.32
C GLU A 550 0.89 -28.31 -16.05
N SER A 551 0.28 -27.47 -15.20
CA SER A 551 0.91 -26.91 -14.00
C SER A 551 1.00 -27.88 -12.80
N GLU A 552 0.13 -28.90 -12.77
CA GLU A 552 0.13 -29.88 -11.71
C GLU A 552 1.38 -30.77 -11.79
N LYS A 553 1.87 -31.22 -10.65
CA LYS A 553 3.00 -32.16 -10.53
C LYS A 553 4.31 -31.64 -11.15
N LEU A 554 4.50 -30.32 -11.18
CA LEU A 554 5.70 -29.69 -11.71
C LEU A 554 6.35 -28.83 -10.64
N PHE A 555 7.69 -28.90 -10.52
CA PHE A 555 8.49 -27.98 -9.72
C PHE A 555 9.71 -27.48 -10.50
N VAL A 556 10.27 -26.39 -10.02
CA VAL A 556 11.45 -25.77 -10.62
C VAL A 556 12.56 -25.59 -9.59
N MET A 557 13.80 -25.59 -10.08
CA MET A 557 15.01 -25.23 -9.35
C MET A 557 15.84 -24.29 -10.23
N ALA A 558 16.22 -23.13 -9.72
CA ALA A 558 17.08 -22.21 -10.44
C ALA A 558 18.53 -22.36 -10.01
N PHE A 559 19.45 -22.16 -10.95
CA PHE A 559 20.88 -22.13 -10.69
C PHE A 559 21.62 -21.29 -11.75
N ASN A 560 22.81 -20.80 -11.39
CA ASN A 560 23.65 -19.97 -12.24
C ASN A 560 25.04 -20.61 -12.37
N VAL A 561 25.30 -21.28 -13.50
CA VAL A 561 26.62 -21.87 -13.75
C VAL A 561 27.67 -20.82 -14.16
N GLY A 562 27.21 -19.65 -14.62
CA GLY A 562 28.10 -18.51 -14.89
C GLY A 562 28.76 -17.98 -13.62
N ALA A 563 28.11 -18.07 -12.47
CA ALA A 563 28.67 -17.73 -11.15
C ALA A 563 29.91 -18.59 -10.79
N LEU A 564 30.03 -19.77 -11.38
CA LEU A 564 31.18 -20.66 -11.25
C LEU A 564 32.10 -20.61 -12.48
N HIS A 565 31.95 -19.62 -13.35
CA HIS A 565 32.75 -19.35 -14.54
C HIS A 565 32.78 -20.51 -15.57
N TYR A 566 31.70 -21.29 -15.65
CA TYR A 566 31.54 -22.30 -16.69
C TYR A 566 31.52 -21.63 -18.07
N GLN A 567 32.36 -22.13 -18.96
CA GLN A 567 32.32 -21.78 -20.37
C GLN A 567 31.13 -22.49 -21.05
N GLU A 568 30.69 -21.99 -22.19
CA GLU A 568 29.51 -22.49 -22.92
C GLU A 568 29.47 -24.01 -23.07
N GLY A 569 30.58 -24.65 -23.57
CA GLY A 569 30.64 -26.10 -23.79
C GLY A 569 30.45 -26.93 -22.51
N PRO A 570 31.24 -26.72 -21.45
CA PRO A 570 31.04 -27.33 -20.15
C PRO A 570 29.69 -27.07 -19.53
N ALA A 571 29.14 -25.84 -19.66
CA ALA A 571 27.80 -25.47 -19.14
C ALA A 571 26.69 -26.28 -19.85
N GLN A 572 26.74 -26.41 -21.18
CA GLN A 572 25.78 -27.21 -21.93
C GLN A 572 25.84 -28.69 -21.54
N GLN A 573 27.04 -29.23 -21.28
CA GLN A 573 27.22 -30.59 -20.76
C GLN A 573 26.61 -30.73 -19.37
N PHE A 574 26.80 -29.73 -18.47
CA PHE A 574 26.20 -29.71 -17.15
C PHE A 574 24.69 -29.69 -17.24
N TYR A 575 24.09 -28.84 -18.09
CA TYR A 575 22.63 -28.78 -18.28
C TYR A 575 22.05 -30.10 -18.74
N ARG A 576 22.70 -30.74 -19.70
CA ARG A 576 22.29 -32.07 -20.16
C ARG A 576 22.34 -33.11 -19.03
N ALA A 577 23.48 -33.18 -18.33
CA ALA A 577 23.69 -34.11 -17.21
C ALA A 577 22.67 -33.85 -16.07
N ALA A 578 22.36 -32.60 -15.76
CA ALA A 578 21.38 -32.22 -14.73
C ALA A 578 19.97 -32.67 -15.10
N ALA A 579 19.54 -32.44 -16.35
CA ALA A 579 18.25 -32.92 -16.86
C ALA A 579 18.14 -34.46 -16.89
N GLU A 580 19.16 -35.15 -17.42
CA GLU A 580 19.21 -36.60 -17.50
C GLU A 580 19.19 -37.28 -16.13
N ARG A 581 20.03 -36.79 -15.18
CA ARG A 581 20.06 -37.34 -13.83
C ARG A 581 18.76 -37.05 -13.07
N ALA A 582 18.18 -35.86 -13.22
CA ALA A 582 16.88 -35.54 -12.62
C ALA A 582 15.78 -36.46 -13.18
N ALA A 583 15.78 -36.71 -14.50
CA ALA A 583 14.82 -37.60 -15.12
C ALA A 583 14.98 -39.06 -14.68
N SER A 584 16.17 -39.48 -14.24
CA SER A 584 16.42 -40.83 -13.72
C SER A 584 15.94 -41.06 -12.28
N VAL A 585 15.56 -40.03 -11.56
CA VAL A 585 15.07 -40.15 -10.18
C VAL A 585 13.70 -40.87 -10.14
N PRO A 586 13.52 -41.89 -9.29
CA PRO A 586 12.23 -42.54 -9.18
C PRO A 586 11.11 -41.56 -8.83
N GLY A 587 10.01 -41.63 -9.60
CA GLY A 587 8.89 -40.69 -9.41
C GLY A 587 8.96 -39.43 -10.29
N VAL A 588 10.04 -39.24 -11.05
CA VAL A 588 10.14 -38.18 -12.07
C VAL A 588 9.66 -38.73 -13.42
N ALA A 589 8.77 -38.00 -14.09
CA ALA A 589 8.21 -38.32 -15.40
C ALA A 589 8.97 -37.65 -16.54
N GLY A 590 9.66 -36.55 -16.29
CA GLY A 590 10.45 -35.80 -17.27
C GLY A 590 11.15 -34.60 -16.62
N ALA A 591 12.26 -34.18 -17.25
CA ALA A 591 13.01 -33.02 -16.82
C ALA A 591 13.51 -32.21 -18.03
N ALA A 592 13.59 -30.92 -17.89
CA ALA A 592 14.07 -30.01 -18.92
C ALA A 592 14.80 -28.82 -18.30
N ILE A 593 15.66 -28.17 -19.06
CA ILE A 593 16.30 -26.92 -18.72
C ILE A 593 15.75 -25.81 -19.61
N ALA A 594 15.50 -24.67 -19.02
CA ALA A 594 15.13 -23.44 -19.71
C ALA A 594 15.79 -22.22 -19.06
N ALA A 595 16.04 -21.18 -19.83
CA ALA A 595 16.53 -19.92 -19.30
C ALA A 595 15.57 -19.36 -18.23
N ASN A 596 14.29 -19.40 -18.53
CA ASN A 596 13.25 -18.91 -17.63
C ASN A 596 12.11 -19.93 -17.51
N PHE A 597 11.44 -19.89 -16.37
CA PHE A 597 10.15 -20.57 -16.22
C PHE A 597 9.04 -19.66 -16.80
N PRO A 598 8.00 -20.19 -17.47
CA PRO A 598 6.78 -19.45 -17.77
C PRO A 598 6.21 -18.85 -16.46
N VAL A 599 5.61 -17.68 -16.54
CA VAL A 599 5.15 -16.89 -15.37
C VAL A 599 6.34 -16.27 -14.59
N GLY A 600 6.76 -15.12 -15.02
CA GLY A 600 7.87 -14.38 -14.39
C GLY A 600 8.72 -13.63 -15.40
N GLY A 601 8.26 -13.60 -16.66
CA GLY A 601 8.91 -12.87 -17.75
C GLY A 601 10.00 -13.71 -18.43
N GLY A 602 10.88 -13.00 -19.14
CA GLY A 602 11.99 -13.55 -19.92
C GLY A 602 12.81 -12.41 -20.49
N PHE A 603 13.79 -12.75 -21.30
CA PHE A 603 14.49 -11.73 -22.09
C PHE A 603 13.57 -11.24 -23.19
N SER A 604 13.52 -9.94 -23.37
CA SER A 604 12.77 -9.33 -24.47
C SER A 604 13.75 -8.85 -25.54
N ARG A 605 13.48 -9.23 -26.78
CA ARG A 605 14.26 -8.83 -27.97
C ARG A 605 13.32 -8.32 -29.05
N THR A 606 13.72 -7.27 -29.75
CA THR A 606 12.92 -6.73 -30.86
C THR A 606 13.07 -7.60 -32.09
N VAL A 607 11.95 -8.09 -32.64
CA VAL A 607 11.87 -9.00 -33.78
C VAL A 607 11.53 -8.25 -35.05
N PHE A 608 12.24 -8.59 -36.15
CA PHE A 608 11.98 -8.14 -37.50
C PHE A 608 11.78 -9.36 -38.42
N PRO A 609 10.60 -9.53 -39.06
CA PRO A 609 10.41 -10.53 -40.11
C PRO A 609 11.33 -10.30 -41.31
N GLU A 610 11.67 -11.34 -42.02
CA GLU A 610 12.47 -11.27 -43.24
C GLU A 610 11.88 -10.29 -44.26
N GLY A 611 12.69 -9.36 -44.78
CA GLY A 611 12.30 -8.33 -45.73
C GLY A 611 11.59 -7.12 -45.11
N GLN A 612 11.44 -7.12 -43.79
CA GLN A 612 10.91 -6.00 -43.01
C GLN A 612 12.00 -5.61 -42.01
N ASP A 613 12.75 -4.61 -42.35
CA ASP A 613 13.82 -4.10 -41.48
C ASP A 613 13.55 -2.61 -41.13
N GLU A 614 14.41 -2.06 -40.33
CA GLU A 614 14.35 -0.66 -39.92
C GLU A 614 14.47 0.31 -41.13
N ALA A 615 15.25 -0.08 -42.14
CA ALA A 615 15.42 0.71 -43.38
C ALA A 615 14.12 0.77 -44.22
N SER A 616 13.22 -0.22 -44.07
CA SER A 616 11.91 -0.25 -44.70
C SER A 616 10.86 0.59 -43.98
N GLY A 617 11.19 1.20 -42.82
CA GLY A 617 10.28 1.92 -41.95
C GLY A 617 9.35 1.03 -41.13
N PHE A 618 9.61 -0.27 -41.07
CA PHE A 618 8.87 -1.19 -40.22
C PHE A 618 9.28 -1.00 -38.76
N ARG A 619 8.29 -0.98 -37.87
CA ARG A 619 8.53 -0.98 -36.42
C ARG A 619 8.66 -2.42 -35.94
N GLY A 620 9.84 -2.78 -35.42
CA GLY A 620 10.01 -4.08 -34.79
C GLY A 620 9.07 -4.26 -33.59
N THR A 621 8.79 -5.51 -33.24
CA THR A 621 7.95 -5.84 -32.08
C THR A 621 8.80 -6.46 -30.98
N LEU A 622 8.72 -5.88 -29.77
CA LEU A 622 9.35 -6.45 -28.59
C LEU A 622 8.70 -7.81 -28.26
N THR A 623 9.48 -8.87 -28.35
CA THR A 623 9.04 -10.26 -28.21
C THR A 623 9.80 -10.93 -27.08
N VAL A 624 9.09 -11.64 -26.19
CA VAL A 624 9.75 -12.41 -25.14
C VAL A 624 10.43 -13.63 -25.72
N THR A 625 11.66 -13.91 -25.25
CA THR A 625 12.45 -15.06 -25.70
C THR A 625 12.77 -15.99 -24.53
N ASN A 626 12.83 -17.28 -24.79
CA ASN A 626 13.25 -18.30 -23.82
C ASN A 626 14.13 -19.35 -24.49
N SER A 627 15.36 -19.53 -24.00
CA SER A 627 16.26 -20.59 -24.47
C SER A 627 15.93 -21.86 -23.72
N VAL A 628 15.65 -22.95 -24.46
CA VAL A 628 15.11 -24.19 -23.90
C VAL A 628 15.83 -25.43 -24.46
N THR A 629 15.87 -26.51 -23.67
CA THR A 629 16.32 -27.82 -24.13
C THR A 629 15.22 -28.52 -24.95
N PRO A 630 15.56 -29.51 -25.81
CA PRO A 630 14.57 -30.23 -26.63
C PRO A 630 13.40 -30.83 -25.83
N THR A 631 13.66 -31.29 -24.61
CA THR A 631 12.66 -31.95 -23.73
C THR A 631 11.67 -30.99 -23.09
N PHE A 632 11.82 -29.64 -23.27
CA PHE A 632 11.06 -28.62 -22.58
C PHE A 632 9.54 -28.73 -22.84
N PHE A 633 9.14 -28.83 -24.10
CA PHE A 633 7.73 -28.83 -24.47
C PHE A 633 7.03 -30.10 -23.95
N ASP A 634 7.72 -31.25 -23.96
CA ASP A 634 7.22 -32.53 -23.45
C ASP A 634 7.13 -32.49 -21.90
N ALA A 635 8.14 -31.97 -21.23
CA ALA A 635 8.15 -31.86 -19.76
C ALA A 635 7.03 -30.98 -19.24
N LEU A 636 6.70 -29.87 -19.92
CA LEU A 636 5.62 -28.97 -19.57
C LEU A 636 4.27 -29.37 -20.18
N ARG A 637 4.27 -30.33 -21.14
CA ARG A 637 3.10 -30.71 -21.94
C ARG A 637 2.48 -29.51 -22.66
N ILE A 638 3.31 -28.70 -23.30
CA ILE A 638 2.87 -27.60 -24.15
C ILE A 638 2.44 -28.17 -25.51
N PRO A 639 1.18 -28.00 -25.94
CA PRO A 639 0.71 -28.58 -27.19
C PRO A 639 1.41 -27.96 -28.42
N ILE A 640 1.83 -28.84 -29.35
CA ILE A 640 2.39 -28.44 -30.63
C ILE A 640 1.22 -28.28 -31.62
N GLN A 641 1.09 -27.07 -32.18
CA GLN A 641 0.02 -26.76 -33.15
C GLN A 641 0.42 -27.08 -34.59
N ALA A 642 1.68 -26.84 -34.94
CA ALA A 642 2.18 -27.14 -36.27
C ALA A 642 3.70 -27.31 -36.30
N GLY A 643 4.24 -28.07 -37.24
CA GLY A 643 5.68 -28.26 -37.41
C GLY A 643 6.29 -29.25 -36.42
N ARG A 644 7.50 -28.93 -35.92
CA ARG A 644 8.27 -29.73 -34.97
C ARG A 644 8.83 -28.87 -33.83
N VAL A 645 9.17 -29.50 -32.73
CA VAL A 645 9.99 -28.92 -31.68
C VAL A 645 11.49 -29.15 -31.95
N PHE A 646 12.34 -28.66 -31.06
CA PHE A 646 13.79 -28.83 -31.18
C PHE A 646 14.22 -30.30 -31.01
N ASN A 647 15.35 -30.61 -31.58
CA ASN A 647 16.04 -31.89 -31.41
C ASN A 647 17.57 -31.66 -31.29
N ASP A 648 18.34 -32.73 -31.07
CA ASP A 648 19.79 -32.66 -30.84
C ASP A 648 20.60 -32.23 -32.09
N ASN A 649 20.00 -32.09 -33.28
CA ASN A 649 20.64 -31.55 -34.47
C ASN A 649 20.56 -30.04 -34.58
N ASP A 650 19.72 -29.37 -33.76
CA ASP A 650 19.58 -27.92 -33.76
C ASP A 650 20.71 -27.28 -32.93
N ARG A 651 21.94 -27.29 -33.46
CA ARG A 651 23.19 -26.84 -32.84
C ARG A 651 23.69 -25.56 -33.51
N LYS A 652 24.67 -24.90 -32.88
CA LYS A 652 25.23 -23.61 -33.29
C LYS A 652 25.78 -23.64 -34.73
N GLU A 653 26.31 -24.79 -35.16
CA GLU A 653 26.89 -25.00 -36.50
C GLU A 653 25.82 -25.27 -37.57
N THR A 654 24.56 -25.45 -37.19
CA THR A 654 23.47 -25.72 -38.12
C THR A 654 22.69 -24.42 -38.37
N ARG A 655 21.66 -24.49 -39.24
CA ARG A 655 20.75 -23.38 -39.47
C ARG A 655 20.11 -22.94 -38.15
N MET A 656 20.11 -21.61 -37.89
CA MET A 656 19.43 -21.06 -36.73
C MET A 656 17.92 -21.25 -36.84
N VAL A 657 17.32 -21.84 -35.81
CA VAL A 657 15.89 -22.16 -35.79
C VAL A 657 15.19 -21.56 -34.57
N ALA A 658 13.89 -21.41 -34.70
CA ALA A 658 13.02 -20.97 -33.58
C ALA A 658 11.69 -21.76 -33.60
N VAL A 659 11.11 -21.95 -32.41
CA VAL A 659 9.73 -22.32 -32.21
C VAL A 659 9.00 -21.09 -31.66
N ILE A 660 7.83 -20.76 -32.20
CA ILE A 660 7.07 -19.58 -31.79
C ILE A 660 5.71 -19.98 -31.24
N ASN A 661 5.09 -19.10 -30.46
CA ASN A 661 3.72 -19.34 -30.01
C ASN A 661 2.70 -18.83 -31.06
N GLU A 662 1.42 -19.24 -30.89
CA GLU A 662 0.32 -18.78 -31.75
C GLU A 662 0.15 -17.26 -31.79
N ALA A 663 0.41 -16.56 -30.67
CA ALA A 663 0.29 -15.10 -30.60
C ALA A 663 1.30 -14.42 -31.53
N MET A 664 2.56 -14.89 -31.54
CA MET A 664 3.60 -14.38 -32.43
C MET A 664 3.27 -14.71 -33.90
N ALA A 665 2.79 -15.92 -34.15
CA ALA A 665 2.38 -16.34 -35.52
C ALA A 665 1.27 -15.43 -36.06
N ARG A 666 0.24 -15.18 -35.26
CA ARG A 666 -0.90 -14.29 -35.64
C ARG A 666 -0.49 -12.85 -35.77
N HIS A 667 0.45 -12.39 -34.97
CA HIS A 667 0.90 -11.00 -34.96
C HIS A 667 1.65 -10.64 -36.25
N PHE A 668 2.62 -11.47 -36.67
CA PHE A 668 3.47 -11.18 -37.81
C PHE A 668 2.94 -11.76 -39.12
N TRP A 669 2.20 -12.87 -39.09
CA TRP A 669 1.68 -13.58 -40.28
C TRP A 669 0.19 -13.94 -40.12
N PRO A 670 -0.72 -12.93 -39.99
CA PRO A 670 -2.11 -13.16 -39.61
C PRO A 670 -2.91 -14.01 -40.60
N ASN A 671 -2.53 -14.04 -41.89
CA ASN A 671 -3.24 -14.76 -42.94
C ASN A 671 -2.41 -15.82 -43.64
N GLU A 672 -1.24 -16.18 -43.13
CA GLU A 672 -0.29 -17.09 -43.71
C GLU A 672 0.25 -18.08 -42.67
N SER A 673 0.79 -19.19 -43.13
CA SER A 673 1.55 -20.09 -42.25
C SER A 673 2.88 -19.44 -41.88
N ALA A 674 3.16 -19.37 -40.61
CA ALA A 674 4.45 -18.89 -40.10
C ALA A 674 5.57 -19.95 -40.23
N LEU A 675 5.23 -21.23 -40.48
CA LEU A 675 6.22 -22.29 -40.68
C LEU A 675 7.11 -22.02 -41.90
N GLY A 676 8.43 -22.13 -41.70
CA GLY A 676 9.45 -21.89 -42.73
C GLY A 676 9.71 -20.40 -42.99
N LYS A 677 8.94 -19.47 -42.41
CA LYS A 677 9.25 -18.04 -42.43
C LYS A 677 10.46 -17.75 -41.56
N ARG A 678 11.13 -16.63 -41.83
CA ARG A 678 12.35 -16.26 -41.15
C ARG A 678 12.21 -14.88 -40.50
N PHE A 679 12.94 -14.68 -39.44
CA PHE A 679 13.06 -13.38 -38.76
C PHE A 679 14.48 -13.25 -38.18
N HIS A 680 14.84 -12.00 -37.83
CA HIS A 680 16.05 -11.69 -37.04
C HIS A 680 15.69 -10.82 -35.83
N PHE A 681 16.55 -10.81 -34.85
CA PHE A 681 16.46 -9.86 -33.78
C PHE A 681 17.17 -8.57 -34.13
N PHE A 682 16.76 -7.46 -33.55
CA PHE A 682 17.41 -6.18 -33.70
C PHE A 682 18.92 -6.29 -33.52
N GLY A 683 19.67 -5.83 -34.51
CA GLY A 683 21.15 -5.88 -34.54
C GLY A 683 21.79 -7.21 -34.84
N ASP A 684 21.01 -8.32 -34.98
CA ASP A 684 21.53 -9.59 -35.48
C ASP A 684 21.58 -9.60 -37.00
N THR A 685 22.62 -10.23 -37.54
CA THR A 685 22.72 -10.52 -38.99
C THR A 685 22.19 -11.89 -39.36
N GLU A 686 22.00 -12.77 -38.40
CA GLU A 686 21.57 -14.15 -38.59
C GLU A 686 20.05 -14.26 -38.60
N MET A 687 19.54 -14.95 -39.66
CA MET A 687 18.11 -15.25 -39.80
C MET A 687 17.78 -16.54 -39.11
N ARG A 688 16.68 -16.57 -38.33
CA ARG A 688 16.13 -17.77 -37.70
C ARG A 688 14.91 -18.27 -38.44
N GLU A 689 14.88 -19.56 -38.80
CA GLU A 689 13.74 -20.19 -39.44
C GLU A 689 12.77 -20.73 -38.41
N ILE A 690 11.50 -20.47 -38.60
CA ILE A 690 10.42 -21.01 -37.74
C ILE A 690 10.13 -22.44 -38.10
N VAL A 691 10.49 -23.38 -37.22
CA VAL A 691 10.33 -24.83 -37.43
C VAL A 691 9.10 -25.39 -36.73
N GLY A 692 8.50 -24.66 -35.81
CA GLY A 692 7.31 -25.09 -35.07
C GLY A 692 6.49 -23.94 -34.48
N ILE A 693 5.21 -24.23 -34.27
CA ILE A 693 4.26 -23.34 -33.62
C ILE A 693 3.65 -24.10 -32.44
N VAL A 694 3.64 -23.49 -31.24
CA VAL A 694 3.09 -24.08 -30.02
C VAL A 694 1.97 -23.22 -29.46
N SER A 695 1.16 -23.79 -28.57
CA SER A 695 0.12 -23.07 -27.86
C SER A 695 0.69 -21.91 -27.07
N ASN A 696 -0.15 -20.88 -26.84
CA ASN A 696 0.21 -19.77 -25.98
C ASN A 696 0.36 -20.22 -24.52
N VAL A 697 1.38 -19.72 -23.85
CA VAL A 697 1.57 -19.87 -22.40
C VAL A 697 1.54 -18.49 -21.75
N VAL A 698 1.20 -18.47 -20.47
CA VAL A 698 1.36 -17.26 -19.65
C VAL A 698 2.85 -16.92 -19.55
N VAL A 699 3.21 -15.68 -19.87
CA VAL A 699 4.61 -15.25 -19.98
C VAL A 699 5.03 -14.39 -18.78
N ILE A 700 4.27 -13.31 -18.49
CA ILE A 700 4.64 -12.32 -17.46
C ILE A 700 3.73 -12.45 -16.24
N GLN A 701 2.42 -12.40 -16.45
CA GLN A 701 1.45 -12.42 -15.34
C GLN A 701 0.19 -13.21 -15.71
N VAL A 702 -0.38 -13.86 -14.70
CA VAL A 702 -1.62 -14.64 -14.88
C VAL A 702 -2.76 -13.73 -15.32
N GLY A 703 -3.43 -14.10 -16.42
CA GLY A 703 -4.58 -13.36 -16.96
C GLY A 703 -4.21 -12.29 -17.99
N GLU A 704 -2.96 -12.20 -18.42
CA GLU A 704 -2.56 -11.33 -19.52
C GLU A 704 -3.14 -11.80 -20.87
N ASP A 705 -3.28 -10.87 -21.80
CA ASP A 705 -3.52 -11.23 -23.19
C ASP A 705 -2.31 -11.98 -23.76
N PRO A 706 -2.51 -12.98 -24.63
CA PRO A 706 -1.41 -13.77 -25.17
C PRO A 706 -0.35 -12.90 -25.86
N GLN A 707 0.88 -12.92 -25.33
CA GLN A 707 2.01 -12.15 -25.83
C GLN A 707 2.80 -12.92 -26.90
N PRO A 708 3.37 -12.25 -27.92
CA PRO A 708 4.33 -12.86 -28.83
C PRO A 708 5.52 -13.43 -28.07
N MET A 709 5.85 -14.69 -28.33
CA MET A 709 6.96 -15.39 -27.70
C MET A 709 7.72 -16.30 -28.70
N ALA A 710 9.05 -16.25 -28.62
CA ALA A 710 9.94 -17.07 -29.36
C ALA A 710 10.76 -17.97 -28.43
N TYR A 711 10.75 -19.28 -28.69
CA TYR A 711 11.64 -20.23 -28.04
C TYR A 711 12.86 -20.46 -28.94
N LEU A 712 14.03 -20.58 -28.32
CA LEU A 712 15.32 -20.78 -28.99
C LEU A 712 15.99 -22.04 -28.47
N PRO A 713 16.68 -22.83 -29.30
CA PRO A 713 17.42 -23.97 -28.79
C PRO A 713 18.58 -23.49 -27.88
N MET A 714 18.67 -24.01 -26.66
CA MET A 714 19.76 -23.67 -25.73
C MET A 714 21.15 -24.03 -26.30
N ALA A 715 21.21 -24.98 -27.23
CA ALA A 715 22.42 -25.32 -27.96
C ALA A 715 22.86 -24.27 -28.99
N GLN A 716 21.93 -23.38 -29.44
CA GLN A 716 22.23 -22.25 -30.33
C GLN A 716 22.31 -20.93 -29.58
N GLU A 717 21.53 -20.78 -28.52
CA GLU A 717 21.47 -19.54 -27.72
C GLU A 717 21.71 -19.88 -26.23
N TYR A 718 22.97 -19.96 -25.87
CA TYR A 718 23.40 -20.28 -24.50
C TYR A 718 23.10 -19.13 -23.51
N VAL A 719 22.67 -19.50 -22.31
CA VAL A 719 22.53 -18.61 -21.18
C VAL A 719 23.18 -19.22 -19.94
N PRO A 720 23.87 -18.43 -19.08
CA PRO A 720 24.61 -18.96 -17.94
C PRO A 720 23.75 -19.29 -16.73
N PHE A 721 22.52 -18.74 -16.65
CA PHE A 721 21.56 -19.09 -15.62
C PHE A 721 20.37 -19.82 -16.24
N ALA A 722 19.87 -20.79 -15.50
CA ALA A 722 18.82 -21.64 -16.00
C ALA A 722 17.94 -22.16 -14.87
N THR A 723 16.77 -22.63 -15.26
CA THR A 723 15.82 -23.33 -14.39
C THR A 723 15.71 -24.77 -14.84
N LEU A 724 15.97 -25.73 -13.94
CA LEU A 724 15.60 -27.12 -14.11
C LEU A 724 14.12 -27.25 -13.77
N GLN A 725 13.36 -27.76 -14.73
CA GLN A 725 11.91 -27.96 -14.62
C GLN A 725 11.67 -29.48 -14.59
N VAL A 726 11.03 -29.94 -13.52
CA VAL A 726 10.87 -31.36 -13.23
C VAL A 726 9.41 -31.71 -13.07
N ARG A 727 8.92 -32.60 -13.93
CA ARG A 727 7.61 -33.21 -13.84
C ARG A 727 7.68 -34.50 -13.06
N THR A 728 6.80 -34.67 -12.08
CA THR A 728 6.68 -35.87 -11.25
C THR A 728 5.43 -36.68 -11.61
N THR A 729 5.43 -37.96 -11.26
CA THR A 729 4.24 -38.83 -11.37
C THR A 729 3.30 -38.63 -10.18
N GLY A 730 3.83 -38.26 -9.02
CA GLY A 730 3.12 -38.00 -7.76
C GLY A 730 3.31 -36.58 -7.24
N ASP A 731 3.31 -36.42 -5.89
CA ASP A 731 3.53 -35.12 -5.24
C ASP A 731 4.96 -34.62 -5.51
N PRO A 732 5.09 -33.39 -6.07
CA PRO A 732 6.40 -32.77 -6.35
C PRO A 732 7.28 -32.65 -5.10
N GLN A 733 6.71 -32.32 -3.95
CA GLN A 733 7.43 -32.10 -2.70
C GLN A 733 8.29 -33.33 -2.29
N ALA A 734 7.78 -34.55 -2.55
CA ALA A 734 8.49 -35.78 -2.22
C ALA A 734 9.79 -35.98 -3.04
N SER A 735 9.88 -35.39 -4.22
CA SER A 735 11.03 -35.57 -5.13
C SER A 735 12.07 -34.44 -5.05
N ILE A 736 11.71 -33.27 -4.48
CA ILE A 736 12.55 -32.07 -4.46
C ILE A 736 13.92 -32.34 -3.82
N SER A 737 13.95 -32.92 -2.62
CA SER A 737 15.21 -33.17 -1.90
C SER A 737 16.13 -34.14 -2.64
N THR A 738 15.58 -35.17 -3.27
CA THR A 738 16.34 -36.17 -4.03
C THR A 738 16.92 -35.55 -5.30
N VAL A 739 16.11 -34.81 -6.06
CA VAL A 739 16.57 -34.15 -7.29
C VAL A 739 17.62 -33.09 -6.94
N ARG A 740 17.42 -32.30 -5.87
CA ARG A 740 18.42 -31.34 -5.38
C ARG A 740 19.76 -32.02 -5.09
N SER A 741 19.76 -33.13 -4.36
CA SER A 741 20.98 -33.87 -4.05
C SER A 741 21.70 -34.39 -5.31
N VAL A 742 20.95 -34.89 -6.28
CA VAL A 742 21.49 -35.39 -7.54
C VAL A 742 22.13 -34.27 -8.37
N VAL A 743 21.54 -33.08 -8.40
CA VAL A 743 22.12 -31.91 -9.07
C VAL A 743 23.36 -31.39 -8.32
N GLN A 744 23.30 -31.31 -6.97
CA GLN A 744 24.45 -30.91 -6.17
C GLN A 744 25.66 -31.87 -6.27
N GLN A 745 25.43 -33.16 -6.56
CA GLN A 745 26.52 -34.11 -6.83
C GLN A 745 27.27 -33.86 -8.15
N LEU A 746 26.69 -33.06 -9.07
CA LEU A 746 27.39 -32.62 -10.29
C LEU A 746 28.42 -31.53 -9.98
N ASP A 747 28.02 -30.57 -9.12
CA ASP A 747 28.91 -29.54 -8.57
C ASP A 747 28.38 -29.08 -7.20
N SER A 748 29.14 -29.34 -6.14
CA SER A 748 28.81 -28.99 -4.77
C SER A 748 28.87 -27.48 -4.47
N ASN A 749 29.54 -26.70 -5.30
CA ASN A 749 29.66 -25.25 -5.16
C ASN A 749 28.47 -24.51 -5.79
N LEU A 750 27.66 -25.20 -6.59
CA LEU A 750 26.51 -24.61 -7.26
C LEU A 750 25.40 -24.30 -6.26
N ALA A 751 25.02 -23.03 -6.14
CA ALA A 751 23.84 -22.64 -5.39
C ALA A 751 22.57 -23.01 -6.16
N ILE A 752 21.73 -23.86 -5.57
CA ILE A 752 20.38 -24.15 -6.06
C ILE A 752 19.42 -23.25 -5.32
N THR A 753 18.73 -22.40 -6.07
CA THR A 753 17.83 -21.35 -5.55
C THR A 753 16.44 -21.50 -6.15
N ASN A 754 15.47 -20.74 -5.63
CA ASN A 754 14.09 -20.71 -6.12
C ASN A 754 13.49 -22.11 -6.34
N VAL A 755 13.67 -23.00 -5.34
CA VAL A 755 13.09 -24.34 -5.38
C VAL A 755 11.62 -24.24 -4.98
N GLN A 756 10.74 -24.27 -5.96
CA GLN A 756 9.30 -24.04 -5.76
C GLN A 756 8.48 -24.98 -6.67
N THR A 757 7.32 -25.38 -6.16
CA THR A 757 6.30 -26.01 -7.01
C THR A 757 5.62 -24.93 -7.87
N ILE A 758 5.06 -25.34 -8.99
CA ILE A 758 4.32 -24.42 -9.85
C ILE A 758 3.08 -23.85 -9.14
N HIS A 759 2.49 -24.65 -8.26
CA HIS A 759 1.39 -24.16 -7.43
C HIS A 759 1.81 -22.98 -6.54
N GLU A 760 3.00 -23.03 -5.94
CA GLU A 760 3.56 -21.92 -5.17
C GLU A 760 3.82 -20.69 -6.05
N ILE A 761 4.46 -20.88 -7.21
CA ILE A 761 4.73 -19.78 -8.17
C ILE A 761 3.43 -19.10 -8.62
N MET A 762 2.42 -19.89 -9.00
CA MET A 762 1.10 -19.37 -9.40
C MET A 762 0.39 -18.67 -8.22
N SER A 763 0.53 -19.22 -7.01
CA SER A 763 0.02 -18.60 -5.80
C SER A 763 0.68 -17.24 -5.50
N ASP A 764 1.99 -17.15 -5.70
CA ASP A 764 2.76 -15.91 -5.53
C ASP A 764 2.42 -14.90 -6.62
N ALA A 765 2.26 -15.32 -7.88
CA ALA A 765 1.81 -14.45 -8.97
C ALA A 765 0.41 -13.86 -8.71
N LEU A 766 -0.47 -14.61 -8.04
CA LEU A 766 -1.82 -14.17 -7.66
C LEU A 766 -1.89 -13.54 -6.27
N TRP A 767 -0.73 -13.23 -5.63
CA TRP A 767 -0.72 -12.69 -4.28
C TRP A 767 -1.47 -11.35 -4.18
N ALA A 768 -1.22 -10.40 -5.09
CA ALA A 768 -1.84 -9.07 -5.04
C ALA A 768 -3.37 -9.12 -5.19
N PRO A 769 -3.96 -9.84 -6.17
CA PRO A 769 -5.41 -10.06 -6.24
C PRO A 769 -5.98 -10.76 -5.01
N ARG A 770 -5.30 -11.77 -4.46
CA ARG A 770 -5.73 -12.49 -3.24
C ARG A 770 -5.75 -11.57 -2.03
N MET A 771 -4.72 -10.79 -1.84
CA MET A 771 -4.63 -9.81 -0.74
C MET A 771 -5.72 -8.75 -0.87
N GLY A 772 -5.92 -8.22 -2.09
CA GLY A 772 -7.00 -7.27 -2.38
C GLY A 772 -8.38 -7.84 -2.05
N ALA A 773 -8.67 -9.07 -2.49
CA ALA A 773 -9.93 -9.75 -2.20
C ALA A 773 -10.12 -10.00 -0.70
N ALA A 774 -9.09 -10.44 0.02
CA ALA A 774 -9.14 -10.69 1.46
C ALA A 774 -9.41 -9.40 2.25
N LEU A 775 -8.68 -8.33 1.92
CA LEU A 775 -8.84 -7.02 2.57
C LEU A 775 -10.21 -6.41 2.28
N LEU A 776 -10.65 -6.40 1.04
CA LEU A 776 -11.97 -5.87 0.67
C LEU A 776 -13.11 -6.69 1.27
N THR A 777 -12.96 -8.02 1.39
CA THR A 777 -13.93 -8.88 2.09
C THR A 777 -14.00 -8.53 3.58
N LEU A 778 -12.85 -8.33 4.23
CA LEU A 778 -12.79 -7.87 5.61
C LEU A 778 -13.47 -6.49 5.77
N PHE A 779 -13.16 -5.54 4.89
CA PHE A 779 -13.74 -4.18 4.94
C PHE A 779 -15.23 -4.19 4.65
N GLY A 780 -15.67 -4.97 3.65
CA GLY A 780 -17.10 -5.17 3.33
C GLY A 780 -17.86 -5.80 4.48
N GLY A 781 -17.27 -6.82 5.12
CA GLY A 781 -17.87 -7.45 6.31
C GLY A 781 -17.99 -6.49 7.49
N LEU A 782 -16.95 -5.69 7.75
CA LEU A 782 -16.97 -4.65 8.80
C LEU A 782 -17.98 -3.53 8.46
N ALA A 783 -18.04 -3.09 7.21
CA ALA A 783 -19.04 -2.13 6.75
C ALA A 783 -20.48 -2.66 6.97
N LEU A 784 -20.71 -3.95 6.69
CA LEU A 784 -21.99 -4.62 6.94
C LEU A 784 -22.36 -4.64 8.41
N ILE A 785 -21.40 -5.02 9.28
CA ILE A 785 -21.61 -5.03 10.74
C ILE A 785 -21.90 -3.62 11.26
N LEU A 786 -21.12 -2.63 10.84
CA LEU A 786 -21.31 -1.24 11.24
C LEU A 786 -22.67 -0.70 10.76
N ALA A 787 -23.08 -0.97 9.52
CA ALA A 787 -24.39 -0.60 9.00
C ALA A 787 -25.53 -1.28 9.79
N ALA A 788 -25.37 -2.55 10.15
CA ALA A 788 -26.35 -3.25 10.99
C ALA A 788 -26.47 -2.61 12.39
N VAL A 789 -25.35 -2.24 13.00
CA VAL A 789 -25.31 -1.54 14.31
C VAL A 789 -25.97 -0.15 14.20
N GLY A 790 -25.74 0.58 13.10
CA GLY A 790 -26.36 1.88 12.85
C GLY A 790 -27.88 1.79 12.74
N VAL A 791 -28.37 0.91 11.88
CA VAL A 791 -29.82 0.66 11.72
C VAL A 791 -30.46 0.20 13.04
N TYR A 792 -29.83 -0.77 13.73
CA TYR A 792 -30.28 -1.24 15.04
C TYR A 792 -30.33 -0.13 16.08
N GLY A 793 -29.27 0.70 16.17
CA GLY A 793 -29.18 1.80 17.13
C GLY A 793 -30.30 2.82 16.97
N VAL A 794 -30.54 3.24 15.72
CA VAL A 794 -31.60 4.21 15.39
C VAL A 794 -32.99 3.64 15.67
N LEU A 795 -33.24 2.39 15.30
CA LEU A 795 -34.54 1.76 15.53
C LEU A 795 -34.82 1.48 17.02
N SER A 796 -33.81 1.01 17.77
CA SER A 796 -33.93 0.83 19.22
C SER A 796 -34.29 2.14 19.94
N TYR A 797 -33.67 3.23 19.49
CA TYR A 797 -34.00 4.57 20.01
C TYR A 797 -35.43 5.00 19.66
N SER A 798 -35.85 4.82 18.38
CA SER A 798 -37.20 5.14 17.92
C SER A 798 -38.29 4.37 18.70
N VAL A 799 -38.07 3.08 18.92
CA VAL A 799 -38.93 2.22 19.73
C VAL A 799 -39.04 2.74 21.16
N ASN A 800 -37.90 3.14 21.77
CA ASN A 800 -37.92 3.71 23.13
C ASN A 800 -38.68 5.03 23.22
N GLN A 801 -38.60 5.87 22.19
CA GLN A 801 -39.38 7.14 22.14
C GLN A 801 -40.86 6.93 21.93
N GLN A 802 -41.24 5.89 21.17
CA GLN A 802 -42.62 5.56 20.84
C GLN A 802 -43.28 4.57 21.82
N ARG A 803 -42.62 4.25 22.95
CA ARG A 803 -43.13 3.26 23.92
C ARG A 803 -44.56 3.58 24.39
N HIS A 804 -44.85 4.83 24.68
CA HIS A 804 -46.17 5.29 25.09
C HIS A 804 -47.23 5.11 23.98
N GLU A 805 -46.92 5.54 22.76
CA GLU A 805 -47.75 5.37 21.57
C GLU A 805 -48.03 3.89 21.24
N ILE A 806 -46.97 3.06 21.30
CA ILE A 806 -47.10 1.61 21.10
C ILE A 806 -47.96 1.00 22.22
N GLY A 807 -47.77 1.46 23.48
CA GLY A 807 -48.62 1.03 24.61
C GLY A 807 -50.07 1.37 24.44
N ILE A 808 -50.39 2.60 24.00
CA ILE A 808 -51.79 3.01 23.72
C ILE A 808 -52.40 2.16 22.59
N ARG A 809 -51.70 1.93 21.49
CA ARG A 809 -52.18 1.13 20.38
C ARG A 809 -52.43 -0.33 20.77
N ARG A 810 -51.59 -0.93 21.60
CA ARG A 810 -51.80 -2.27 22.17
C ARG A 810 -52.99 -2.31 23.12
N ALA A 811 -53.18 -1.29 23.95
CA ALA A 811 -54.33 -1.18 24.81
C ALA A 811 -55.64 -1.04 24.01
N LEU A 812 -55.60 -0.46 22.81
CA LEU A 812 -56.72 -0.34 21.86
C LEU A 812 -56.90 -1.57 20.94
N GLY A 813 -56.10 -2.67 21.13
CA GLY A 813 -56.29 -3.93 20.43
C GLY A 813 -55.39 -4.17 19.22
N ALA A 814 -54.32 -3.39 18.99
CA ALA A 814 -53.36 -3.65 17.91
C ALA A 814 -52.65 -5.00 18.11
N GLN A 815 -52.62 -5.82 17.06
CA GLN A 815 -51.96 -7.12 17.06
C GLN A 815 -50.44 -6.97 17.01
N GLU A 816 -49.69 -8.01 17.43
CA GLU A 816 -48.24 -8.02 17.41
C GLU A 816 -47.66 -7.77 16.00
N GLY A 817 -48.35 -8.31 14.96
CA GLY A 817 -47.98 -8.11 13.56
C GLY A 817 -48.07 -6.65 13.08
N ASP A 818 -49.03 -5.87 13.62
CA ASP A 818 -49.22 -4.46 13.24
C ASP A 818 -48.08 -3.58 13.80
N VAL A 819 -47.62 -3.84 15.04
CA VAL A 819 -46.48 -3.16 15.66
C VAL A 819 -45.16 -3.52 14.97
N LEU A 820 -44.96 -4.82 14.67
CA LEU A 820 -43.82 -5.28 13.91
C LEU A 820 -43.77 -4.62 12.53
N ARG A 821 -44.87 -4.59 11.80
CA ARG A 821 -44.97 -3.99 10.46
C ARG A 821 -44.71 -2.48 10.47
N LEU A 822 -45.15 -1.79 11.53
CA LEU A 822 -44.96 -0.36 11.69
C LEU A 822 -43.46 -0.04 11.90
N VAL A 823 -42.82 -0.69 12.90
CA VAL A 823 -41.46 -0.42 13.29
C VAL A 823 -40.45 -0.92 12.25
N ALA A 824 -40.56 -2.19 11.84
CA ALA A 824 -39.66 -2.78 10.87
C ALA A 824 -39.82 -2.17 9.47
N GLY A 825 -41.08 -1.82 9.07
CA GLY A 825 -41.38 -1.22 7.78
C GLY A 825 -40.75 0.16 7.58
N GLN A 826 -40.61 0.95 8.65
CA GLN A 826 -39.95 2.26 8.58
C GLN A 826 -38.42 2.12 8.34
N GLY A 827 -37.73 1.26 9.10
CA GLY A 827 -36.33 0.99 8.90
C GLY A 827 -36.02 0.38 7.53
N MET A 828 -36.91 -0.55 7.11
CA MET A 828 -36.76 -1.23 5.82
C MET A 828 -36.93 -0.27 4.62
N ARG A 829 -37.83 0.70 4.67
CA ARG A 829 -37.94 1.73 3.61
C ARG A 829 -36.67 2.51 3.43
N LEU A 830 -36.01 2.94 4.50
CA LEU A 830 -34.73 3.67 4.41
C LEU A 830 -33.60 2.78 3.90
N ALA A 831 -33.53 1.52 4.37
CA ALA A 831 -32.57 0.55 3.87
C ALA A 831 -32.78 0.30 2.36
N ILE A 832 -34.00 0.18 1.87
CA ILE A 832 -34.30 0.02 0.44
C ILE A 832 -33.91 1.25 -0.37
N VAL A 833 -34.19 2.47 0.11
CA VAL A 833 -33.75 3.69 -0.56
C VAL A 833 -32.20 3.75 -0.60
N GLY A 834 -31.51 3.44 0.50
CA GLY A 834 -30.05 3.35 0.57
C GLY A 834 -29.48 2.29 -0.38
N LEU A 835 -30.16 1.16 -0.51
CA LEU A 835 -29.82 0.08 -1.42
C LEU A 835 -29.94 0.51 -2.90
N VAL A 836 -31.02 1.20 -3.28
CA VAL A 836 -31.20 1.72 -4.66
C VAL A 836 -30.11 2.75 -5.00
N VAL A 837 -29.87 3.70 -4.10
CA VAL A 837 -28.77 4.69 -4.26
C VAL A 837 -27.41 4.00 -4.31
N GLY A 838 -27.18 3.04 -3.41
CA GLY A 838 -25.95 2.26 -3.35
C GLY A 838 -25.69 1.45 -4.61
N LEU A 839 -26.71 0.81 -5.20
CA LEU A 839 -26.59 0.07 -6.47
C LEU A 839 -26.18 1.00 -7.63
N ALA A 840 -26.77 2.19 -7.70
CA ALA A 840 -26.42 3.17 -8.74
C ALA A 840 -24.95 3.64 -8.58
N VAL A 841 -24.54 3.97 -7.36
CA VAL A 841 -23.15 4.39 -7.06
C VAL A 841 -22.18 3.23 -7.26
N ALA A 842 -22.51 2.01 -6.83
CA ALA A 842 -21.68 0.82 -7.01
C ALA A 842 -21.47 0.50 -8.49
N ALA A 843 -22.47 0.65 -9.35
CA ALA A 843 -22.36 0.44 -10.78
C ALA A 843 -21.39 1.44 -11.46
N VAL A 844 -21.37 2.69 -11.01
CA VAL A 844 -20.39 3.70 -11.47
C VAL A 844 -18.99 3.34 -10.95
N PHE A 845 -18.86 3.03 -9.66
CA PHE A 845 -17.58 2.73 -9.04
C PHE A 845 -16.96 1.43 -9.59
N ALA A 846 -17.76 0.41 -9.87
CA ALA A 846 -17.31 -0.84 -10.45
C ALA A 846 -16.62 -0.67 -11.82
N ARG A 847 -17.02 0.35 -12.61
CA ARG A 847 -16.36 0.67 -13.88
C ARG A 847 -14.93 1.15 -13.71
N LEU A 848 -14.62 1.83 -12.61
CA LEU A 848 -13.26 2.26 -12.28
C LEU A 848 -12.37 1.07 -11.87
N LEU A 849 -12.97 -0.03 -11.41
CA LEU A 849 -12.27 -1.21 -10.94
C LEU A 849 -11.96 -2.22 -12.06
N VAL A 850 -12.51 -2.06 -13.26
CA VAL A 850 -12.42 -3.05 -14.37
C VAL A 850 -10.98 -3.43 -14.70
N SER A 851 -10.08 -2.45 -14.74
CA SER A 851 -8.66 -2.67 -15.04
C SER A 851 -7.91 -3.56 -14.02
N LEU A 852 -8.50 -3.75 -12.83
CA LEU A 852 -7.95 -4.59 -11.76
C LEU A 852 -8.67 -5.94 -11.61
N LEU A 853 -9.71 -6.19 -12.42
CA LEU A 853 -10.54 -7.39 -12.30
C LEU A 853 -10.21 -8.39 -13.40
N PHE A 854 -9.95 -9.64 -13.02
CA PHE A 854 -9.67 -10.75 -13.95
C PHE A 854 -10.96 -11.44 -14.39
N GLY A 855 -11.33 -11.32 -15.67
CA GLY A 855 -12.43 -12.06 -16.28
C GLY A 855 -13.80 -11.81 -15.63
N VAL A 856 -14.03 -10.62 -15.05
CA VAL A 856 -15.31 -10.22 -14.46
C VAL A 856 -15.76 -8.92 -15.10
N SER A 857 -17.01 -8.87 -15.54
CA SER A 857 -17.59 -7.61 -16.02
C SER A 857 -17.81 -6.63 -14.86
N ALA A 858 -17.72 -5.32 -15.14
CA ALA A 858 -17.99 -4.27 -14.14
C ALA A 858 -19.37 -4.43 -13.47
N ILE A 859 -20.39 -4.84 -14.23
CA ILE A 859 -21.74 -5.08 -13.76
C ILE A 859 -21.98 -6.60 -13.80
N ASP A 860 -21.42 -7.31 -12.79
CA ASP A 860 -21.66 -8.75 -12.66
C ASP A 860 -22.99 -9.00 -11.94
N PRO A 861 -24.02 -9.55 -12.61
CA PRO A 861 -25.35 -9.68 -12.01
C PRO A 861 -25.36 -10.52 -10.74
N TRP A 862 -24.58 -11.57 -10.68
CA TRP A 862 -24.54 -12.50 -9.55
C TRP A 862 -23.98 -11.83 -8.29
N THR A 863 -22.92 -11.02 -8.43
CA THR A 863 -22.36 -10.24 -7.33
C THR A 863 -23.37 -9.21 -6.82
N PHE A 864 -23.98 -8.44 -7.73
CA PHE A 864 -24.95 -7.41 -7.36
C PHE A 864 -26.20 -7.99 -6.68
N ILE A 865 -26.75 -9.10 -7.18
CA ILE A 865 -27.92 -9.78 -6.59
C ILE A 865 -27.54 -10.38 -5.23
N GLY A 866 -26.42 -11.10 -5.15
CA GLY A 866 -25.99 -11.76 -3.92
C GLY A 866 -25.73 -10.77 -2.79
N VAL A 867 -24.98 -9.69 -3.06
CA VAL A 867 -24.70 -8.63 -2.08
C VAL A 867 -25.98 -7.92 -1.64
N THR A 868 -26.87 -7.61 -2.59
CA THR A 868 -28.18 -7.00 -2.29
C THR A 868 -29.00 -7.88 -1.35
N PHE A 869 -29.04 -9.18 -1.59
CA PHE A 869 -29.75 -10.12 -0.75
C PHE A 869 -29.15 -10.20 0.67
N VAL A 870 -27.84 -10.29 0.78
CA VAL A 870 -27.14 -10.32 2.09
C VAL A 870 -27.44 -9.05 2.89
N LEU A 871 -27.31 -7.87 2.26
CA LEU A 871 -27.55 -6.58 2.94
C LEU A 871 -29.01 -6.46 3.38
N LEU A 872 -29.94 -6.87 2.52
CA LEU A 872 -31.38 -6.86 2.83
C LEU A 872 -31.71 -7.78 4.00
N ALA A 873 -31.14 -8.99 4.05
CA ALA A 873 -31.32 -9.94 5.13
C ALA A 873 -30.77 -9.39 6.47
N VAL A 874 -29.57 -8.78 6.44
CA VAL A 874 -28.97 -8.17 7.64
C VAL A 874 -29.78 -6.95 8.10
N ALA A 875 -30.23 -6.09 7.19
CA ALA A 875 -31.11 -4.96 7.52
C ALA A 875 -32.44 -5.44 8.16
N LEU A 876 -33.00 -6.50 7.63
CA LEU A 876 -34.24 -7.12 8.19
C LEU A 876 -33.99 -7.62 9.63
N LEU A 877 -32.89 -8.30 9.88
CA LEU A 877 -32.51 -8.78 11.21
C LEU A 877 -32.28 -7.60 12.18
N ALA A 878 -31.57 -6.56 11.73
CA ALA A 878 -31.32 -5.35 12.51
C ALA A 878 -32.62 -4.60 12.86
N CYS A 879 -33.64 -4.66 12.00
CA CYS A 879 -34.98 -4.10 12.24
C CYS A 879 -35.84 -4.99 13.15
N TYR A 880 -35.73 -6.30 12.99
CA TYR A 880 -36.60 -7.28 13.71
C TYR A 880 -36.33 -7.33 15.21
N ILE A 881 -35.03 -7.28 15.62
CA ILE A 881 -34.68 -7.40 17.03
C ILE A 881 -35.25 -6.27 17.90
N PRO A 882 -35.14 -4.96 17.54
CA PRO A 882 -35.76 -3.87 18.28
C PRO A 882 -37.29 -3.94 18.24
N ALA A 883 -37.87 -4.30 17.08
CA ALA A 883 -39.33 -4.44 16.93
C ALA A 883 -39.91 -5.52 17.85
N ARG A 884 -39.21 -6.67 17.97
CA ARG A 884 -39.61 -7.73 18.92
C ARG A 884 -39.54 -7.27 20.38
N ARG A 885 -38.48 -6.50 20.75
CA ARG A 885 -38.37 -5.91 22.09
C ARG A 885 -39.49 -4.91 22.39
N ALA A 886 -40.04 -4.21 21.37
CA ALA A 886 -41.20 -3.33 21.53
C ALA A 886 -42.45 -4.09 21.95
N LEU A 887 -42.59 -5.35 21.56
CA LEU A 887 -43.74 -6.20 21.92
C LEU A 887 -43.75 -6.67 23.39
N THR A 888 -42.56 -6.65 24.07
CA THR A 888 -42.46 -7.08 25.48
C THR A 888 -42.79 -5.96 26.47
N VAL A 889 -43.13 -4.76 25.96
CA VAL A 889 -43.54 -3.63 26.83
C VAL A 889 -44.94 -3.87 27.40
N ASP A 890 -45.03 -3.90 28.75
CA ASP A 890 -46.31 -4.04 29.47
C ASP A 890 -47.15 -2.75 29.28
N PRO A 891 -48.37 -2.83 28.71
CA PRO A 891 -49.23 -1.66 28.49
C PRO A 891 -49.54 -0.89 29.79
N LEU A 892 -49.64 -1.58 30.94
CA LEU A 892 -49.94 -0.96 32.24
C LEU A 892 -48.77 -0.10 32.75
N ILE A 893 -47.50 -0.53 32.48
CA ILE A 893 -46.32 0.24 32.85
C ILE A 893 -46.14 1.43 31.89
N ALA A 894 -46.45 1.25 30.60
CA ALA A 894 -46.35 2.33 29.59
C ALA A 894 -47.33 3.50 29.83
N LEU A 895 -48.50 3.24 30.49
CA LEU A 895 -49.51 4.24 30.84
C LEU A 895 -49.24 4.91 32.21
N ARG A 896 -48.40 4.37 33.08
CA ARG A 896 -48.06 4.88 34.42
C ARG A 896 -46.85 5.84 34.47
N TYR A 897 -46.09 5.94 33.41
CA TYR A 897 -44.97 6.88 33.33
C TYR A 897 -45.44 8.21 32.72
N ASP A 898 -45.96 9.12 33.55
CA ASP A 898 -46.00 10.57 33.32
C ASP A 898 -44.78 11.26 33.85
#